data_a0d681660643b3fa386ecf0054a0d8b0
#
_entry.id   a0d681660643b3fa386ecf0054a0d8b0
#
_cell.length_a   1.000
_cell.length_b   1.000
_cell.length_c   1.000
_cell.angle_alpha   90.00
_cell.angle_beta   90.00
_cell.angle_gamma   90.00
#
_symmetry.space_group_name_H-M   'P 1'
#
loop_
_entity.id
_entity.type
_entity.pdbx_description
1 polymer ?
#
loop_
_entity_poly.entity_id
_entity_poly.type
_entity_poly.pdbx_seq_one_letter_code
_entity_poly.pdbx_strand_id
1 'polypeptide(L)'
;MSQTTQSTGTSVKELTLRGVIIGGIITIIFTAANVYLGLKAGLTFATSIPAAVISMAILRYFKDHTVQENNIVQTIASAAGTLSAIIFVLPGLVMVGWWQGFPYWQSVFVIALGGILGVMYSIPLRRALVTHSDLPYPEGVAAAEVLKVGDTNEGAEESKRGLLAIIWGGLSSAGFAILGSMKVLGTEIGTAFKFGAGGTMASASFSLALIGVGHLVGIGVGIAMIVGLAISYIVLLPWRTWGIVDPSALADTVGTVFRSEVRLIGAGAIAVAAVWTLIKLIGPIVIGIKDSLASTAKRESGETVPLTEQDLSGKIVIGVTLAVMLPIGVLLWLFLKDTAIAHNSLGLIIISILFILITGLAVASVCGYMAGLIGASNSPISGVGIIVAIAAALVVKAIHGTASGDELSALVAYTLFTAAVVFGISTISNDNLQDLKTGQLVGATPWKQQVALVIGVLFGAIIIPPVLNLMGNAFGFQGAPGAGENALAAPQASLISDLIKGVFGGDLNWNLLGIGALIGIVVIIIDEVLKKTTKKMSLPGLAVGMGMYLPISITLTIPIGALLGMVHDKWAAKQKDPEKAKRMGTLVATGLIVGESLWGVVYAGIVGFSGKDAPLAFMPDSFAGVAQWLGLVVFAGVIGFLYSKTRKDTLK
;
A
#
# COMPACT_ATOMS: atom_id res chain seq x y z
N MET A 1 1.02 -29.56 37.72
CA MET A 1 2.47 -29.77 37.76
C MET A 1 2.85 -30.51 36.49
N SER A 2 3.22 -29.82 35.48
CA SER A 2 3.74 -30.31 34.21
C SER A 2 5.16 -29.80 34.09
N GLN A 3 6.11 -30.70 34.10
CA GLN A 3 7.53 -30.41 34.04
C GLN A 3 7.89 -29.81 32.68
N THR A 4 8.33 -28.59 32.68
CA THR A 4 9.04 -27.94 31.59
C THR A 4 10.39 -28.62 31.43
N THR A 5 10.51 -29.52 30.48
CA THR A 5 11.80 -30.03 30.01
C THR A 5 12.57 -28.90 29.35
N GLN A 6 13.58 -28.40 30.04
CA GLN A 6 14.65 -27.62 29.44
C GLN A 6 15.37 -28.52 28.42
N SER A 7 15.15 -28.28 27.12
CA SER A 7 15.96 -28.92 26.09
C SER A 7 17.26 -28.14 25.93
N THR A 8 18.33 -28.79 26.34
CA THR A 8 19.71 -28.41 26.12
C THR A 8 20.01 -28.35 24.61
N GLY A 9 20.31 -27.15 24.08
CA GLY A 9 21.40 -26.94 23.11
C GLY A 9 21.28 -27.44 21.67
N THR A 10 20.10 -27.52 21.07
CA THR A 10 20.02 -27.50 19.60
C THR A 10 19.46 -26.15 19.16
N SER A 11 20.31 -25.32 18.53
CA SER A 11 19.85 -24.04 17.97
C SER A 11 18.77 -24.33 16.91
N VAL A 12 17.55 -23.86 17.17
CA VAL A 12 16.46 -23.94 16.21
C VAL A 12 16.88 -23.23 14.92
N LYS A 13 16.70 -23.90 13.78
CA LYS A 13 16.98 -23.31 12.47
C LYS A 13 15.93 -22.23 12.20
N GLU A 14 16.36 -20.99 12.13
CA GLU A 14 15.49 -19.85 11.84
C GLU A 14 15.93 -19.13 10.58
N LEU A 15 17.05 -18.38 10.66
CA LEU A 15 17.62 -17.64 9.53
C LEU A 15 18.55 -18.57 8.74
N THR A 16 18.04 -19.11 7.62
CA THR A 16 18.76 -20.05 6.75
C THR A 16 18.95 -19.46 5.35
N LEU A 17 20.00 -19.90 4.64
CA LEU A 17 20.21 -19.46 3.27
C LEU A 17 19.04 -19.84 2.34
N ARG A 18 18.50 -21.07 2.51
CA ARG A 18 17.32 -21.51 1.72
C ARG A 18 16.09 -20.63 2.01
N GLY A 19 15.89 -20.26 3.27
CA GLY A 19 14.81 -19.35 3.67
C GLY A 19 14.96 -17.96 3.03
N VAL A 20 16.17 -17.43 3.00
CA VAL A 20 16.47 -16.14 2.32
C VAL A 20 16.20 -16.23 0.82
N ILE A 21 16.60 -17.31 0.15
CA ILE A 21 16.38 -17.51 -1.29
C ILE A 21 14.86 -17.61 -1.58
N ILE A 22 14.14 -18.44 -0.83
CA ILE A 22 12.69 -18.61 -1.00
C ILE A 22 11.97 -17.28 -0.73
N GLY A 23 12.32 -16.58 0.36
CA GLY A 23 11.80 -15.26 0.66
C GLY A 23 12.06 -14.26 -0.46
N GLY A 24 13.26 -14.27 -1.04
CA GLY A 24 13.61 -13.43 -2.19
C GLY A 24 12.76 -13.72 -3.43
N ILE A 25 12.49 -14.99 -3.75
CA ILE A 25 11.63 -15.38 -4.87
C ILE A 25 10.19 -14.91 -4.64
N ILE A 26 9.64 -15.14 -3.45
CA ILE A 26 8.29 -14.70 -3.09
C ILE A 26 8.20 -13.17 -3.14
N THR A 27 9.26 -12.48 -2.74
CA THR A 27 9.38 -11.01 -2.82
C THR A 27 9.17 -10.50 -4.23
N ILE A 28 9.75 -11.12 -5.25
CA ILE A 28 9.61 -10.68 -6.65
C ILE A 28 8.12 -10.63 -7.03
N ILE A 29 7.38 -11.68 -6.69
CA ILE A 29 5.96 -11.81 -7.03
C ILE A 29 5.14 -10.70 -6.33
N PHE A 30 5.24 -10.59 -5.03
CA PHE A 30 4.40 -9.66 -4.26
C PHE A 30 4.79 -8.20 -4.42
N THR A 31 6.09 -7.90 -4.57
CA THR A 31 6.55 -6.54 -4.83
C THR A 31 6.08 -6.06 -6.20
N ALA A 32 6.21 -6.88 -7.25
CA ALA A 32 5.73 -6.54 -8.58
C ALA A 32 4.20 -6.34 -8.59
N ALA A 33 3.45 -7.22 -7.92
CA ALA A 33 2.01 -7.12 -7.80
C ALA A 33 1.56 -5.83 -7.08
N ASN A 34 2.20 -5.49 -5.97
CA ASN A 34 1.90 -4.27 -5.22
C ASN A 34 2.28 -3.00 -5.98
N VAL A 35 3.39 -2.99 -6.71
CA VAL A 35 3.78 -1.84 -7.55
C VAL A 35 2.70 -1.58 -8.61
N TYR A 36 2.29 -2.60 -9.35
CA TYR A 36 1.25 -2.45 -10.37
C TYR A 36 -0.09 -1.97 -9.77
N LEU A 37 -0.56 -2.65 -8.73
CA LEU A 37 -1.83 -2.31 -8.07
C LEU A 37 -1.82 -0.89 -7.51
N GLY A 38 -0.75 -0.51 -6.84
CA GLY A 38 -0.62 0.82 -6.26
C GLY A 38 -0.57 1.94 -7.28
N LEU A 39 0.09 1.73 -8.41
CA LEU A 39 0.09 2.68 -9.52
C LEU A 39 -1.28 2.77 -10.23
N LYS A 40 -2.00 1.66 -10.32
CA LYS A 40 -3.33 1.61 -10.94
C LYS A 40 -4.41 2.20 -10.03
N ALA A 41 -4.45 1.78 -8.78
CA ALA A 41 -5.57 2.04 -7.86
C ALA A 41 -5.21 2.89 -6.63
N GLY A 42 -3.94 3.18 -6.40
CA GLY A 42 -3.50 3.89 -5.20
C GLY A 42 -3.61 3.09 -3.90
N LEU A 43 -3.65 1.77 -4.01
CA LEU A 43 -3.79 0.84 -2.90
C LEU A 43 -2.72 -0.25 -2.97
N THR A 44 -2.29 -0.72 -1.81
CA THR A 44 -1.44 -1.91 -1.67
C THR A 44 -2.12 -2.91 -0.73
N PHE A 45 -1.69 -4.15 -0.74
CA PHE A 45 -2.22 -5.20 0.13
C PHE A 45 -1.11 -5.84 0.96
N ALA A 46 -1.47 -6.30 2.16
CA ALA A 46 -0.53 -7.01 3.03
C ALA A 46 -0.20 -8.39 2.48
N THR A 47 1.07 -8.73 2.49
CA THR A 47 1.60 -9.95 1.88
C THR A 47 2.00 -11.03 2.90
N SER A 48 1.90 -10.73 4.19
CA SER A 48 2.32 -11.61 5.29
C SER A 48 1.61 -12.97 5.30
N ILE A 49 0.28 -13.00 5.24
CA ILE A 49 -0.49 -14.25 5.25
C ILE A 49 -0.26 -15.08 3.98
N PRO A 50 -0.38 -14.52 2.76
CA PRO A 50 -0.07 -15.28 1.55
C PRO A 50 1.36 -15.79 1.50
N ALA A 51 2.33 -14.99 1.95
CA ALA A 51 3.73 -15.39 2.00
C ALA A 51 3.94 -16.56 2.99
N ALA A 52 3.28 -16.53 4.15
CA ALA A 52 3.31 -17.64 5.10
C ALA A 52 2.77 -18.95 4.47
N VAL A 53 1.63 -18.88 3.79
CA VAL A 53 1.02 -20.05 3.12
C VAL A 53 1.95 -20.62 2.05
N ILE A 54 2.52 -19.76 1.20
CA ILE A 54 3.45 -20.18 0.14
C ILE A 54 4.72 -20.75 0.74
N SER A 55 5.29 -20.11 1.76
CA SER A 55 6.48 -20.58 2.47
C SER A 55 6.28 -21.98 3.01
N MET A 56 5.20 -22.21 3.73
CA MET A 56 4.90 -23.53 4.29
C MET A 56 4.67 -24.59 3.23
N ALA A 57 3.98 -24.24 2.15
CA ALA A 57 3.77 -25.15 1.03
C ALA A 57 5.08 -25.59 0.35
N ILE A 58 6.09 -24.71 0.32
CA ILE A 58 7.40 -24.99 -0.27
C ILE A 58 8.32 -25.68 0.73
N LEU A 59 8.50 -25.13 1.94
CA LEU A 59 9.46 -25.62 2.92
C LEU A 59 9.13 -27.02 3.46
N ARG A 60 7.87 -27.43 3.42
CA ARG A 60 7.46 -28.79 3.80
C ARG A 60 8.17 -29.92 3.03
N TYR A 61 8.67 -29.64 1.83
CA TYR A 61 9.43 -30.62 1.03
C TYR A 61 10.89 -30.75 1.48
N PHE A 62 11.34 -29.87 2.37
CA PHE A 62 12.69 -29.92 2.91
C PHE A 62 12.65 -30.54 4.31
N LYS A 63 13.59 -31.47 4.57
CA LYS A 63 13.79 -32.02 5.91
C LYS A 63 14.26 -30.90 6.85
N ASP A 64 13.92 -31.00 8.11
CA ASP A 64 14.33 -30.09 9.19
C ASP A 64 13.83 -28.64 9.02
N HIS A 65 12.73 -28.41 8.32
CA HIS A 65 12.09 -27.08 8.32
C HIS A 65 11.46 -26.80 9.70
N THR A 66 11.39 -25.54 10.07
CA THR A 66 10.80 -25.10 11.34
C THR A 66 9.75 -24.00 11.08
N VAL A 67 8.84 -23.82 12.05
CA VAL A 67 7.87 -22.70 12.00
C VAL A 67 8.60 -21.36 11.97
N GLN A 68 9.71 -21.26 12.72
CA GLN A 68 10.52 -20.03 12.77
C GLN A 68 11.21 -19.76 11.44
N GLU A 69 11.66 -20.78 10.71
CA GLU A 69 12.20 -20.62 9.35
C GLU A 69 11.12 -20.12 8.39
N ASN A 70 9.91 -20.65 8.46
CA ASN A 70 8.77 -20.15 7.67
C ASN A 70 8.41 -18.71 8.04
N ASN A 71 8.50 -18.32 9.32
CA ASN A 71 8.31 -16.96 9.75
C ASN A 71 9.37 -16.01 9.17
N ILE A 72 10.64 -16.43 9.08
CA ILE A 72 11.70 -15.63 8.42
C ILE A 72 11.39 -15.42 6.94
N VAL A 73 10.98 -16.45 6.22
CA VAL A 73 10.59 -16.34 4.79
C VAL A 73 9.42 -15.37 4.62
N GLN A 74 8.39 -15.51 5.45
CA GLN A 74 7.24 -14.62 5.46
C GLN A 74 7.65 -13.17 5.76
N THR A 75 8.53 -12.95 6.75
CA THR A 75 9.03 -11.63 7.14
C THR A 75 9.79 -10.94 5.99
N ILE A 76 10.66 -11.67 5.28
CA ILE A 76 11.39 -11.13 4.12
C ILE A 76 10.41 -10.68 3.03
N ALA A 77 9.45 -11.53 2.69
CA ALA A 77 8.48 -11.24 1.64
C ALA A 77 7.51 -10.11 2.03
N SER A 78 7.10 -10.06 3.30
CA SER A 78 6.24 -9.02 3.85
C SER A 78 6.91 -7.64 3.80
N ALA A 79 8.13 -7.53 4.31
CA ALA A 79 8.87 -6.27 4.32
C ALA A 79 9.07 -5.69 2.92
N ALA A 80 9.45 -6.53 1.95
CA ALA A 80 9.63 -6.09 0.57
C ALA A 80 8.30 -5.71 -0.10
N GLY A 81 7.26 -6.49 0.14
CA GLY A 81 5.92 -6.22 -0.39
C GLY A 81 5.37 -4.88 0.11
N THR A 82 5.54 -4.60 1.39
CA THR A 82 5.10 -3.34 2.00
C THR A 82 5.93 -2.15 1.52
N LEU A 83 7.24 -2.33 1.37
CA LEU A 83 8.13 -1.28 0.87
C LEU A 83 7.72 -0.77 -0.52
N SER A 84 7.03 -1.59 -1.31
CA SER A 84 6.49 -1.18 -2.61
C SER A 84 5.56 0.04 -2.54
N ALA A 85 5.00 0.37 -1.37
CA ALA A 85 4.19 1.59 -1.19
C ALA A 85 4.98 2.90 -1.40
N ILE A 86 6.29 2.85 -1.56
CA ILE A 86 7.12 4.00 -1.99
C ILE A 86 6.65 4.59 -3.34
N ILE A 87 5.90 3.82 -4.14
CA ILE A 87 5.25 4.28 -5.38
C ILE A 87 4.21 5.37 -5.15
N PHE A 88 3.82 5.62 -3.91
CA PHE A 88 2.92 6.73 -3.58
C PHE A 88 3.63 8.10 -3.61
N VAL A 89 4.96 8.12 -3.64
CA VAL A 89 5.76 9.36 -3.68
C VAL A 89 6.72 9.38 -4.86
N LEU A 90 7.46 8.31 -5.08
CA LEU A 90 8.59 8.29 -6.02
C LEU A 90 8.20 8.62 -7.47
N PRO A 91 7.06 8.14 -8.03
CA PRO A 91 6.60 8.54 -9.37
C PRO A 91 6.34 10.04 -9.52
N GLY A 92 6.11 10.74 -8.41
CA GLY A 92 5.98 12.20 -8.41
C GLY A 92 7.14 12.92 -9.09
N LEU A 93 8.37 12.40 -8.98
CA LEU A 93 9.55 12.96 -9.64
C LEU A 93 9.45 12.90 -11.18
N VAL A 94 8.82 11.86 -11.72
CA VAL A 94 8.53 11.76 -13.15
C VAL A 94 7.34 12.65 -13.53
N MET A 95 6.32 12.70 -12.69
CA MET A 95 5.10 13.47 -12.94
C MET A 95 5.36 14.99 -12.95
N VAL A 96 6.30 15.47 -12.13
CA VAL A 96 6.71 16.90 -12.17
C VAL A 96 7.72 17.20 -13.29
N GLY A 97 8.08 16.20 -14.09
CA GLY A 97 9.01 16.35 -15.22
C GLY A 97 10.49 16.42 -14.81
N TRP A 98 10.83 16.11 -13.56
CA TRP A 98 12.22 16.13 -13.07
C TRP A 98 13.01 14.89 -13.55
N TRP A 99 12.42 13.72 -13.44
CA TRP A 99 12.97 12.48 -13.99
C TRP A 99 12.24 12.07 -15.26
N GLN A 100 12.99 11.56 -16.25
CA GLN A 100 12.41 10.95 -17.46
C GLN A 100 12.16 9.45 -17.29
N GLY A 101 12.67 8.86 -16.23
CA GLY A 101 12.53 7.49 -15.78
C GLY A 101 13.09 7.42 -14.36
N PHE A 102 13.23 6.22 -13.82
CA PHE A 102 13.75 6.04 -12.45
C PHE A 102 15.24 5.70 -12.51
N PRO A 103 16.15 6.62 -12.15
CA PRO A 103 17.58 6.32 -12.07
C PRO A 103 17.81 5.17 -11.08
N TYR A 104 18.36 4.05 -11.56
CA TYR A 104 18.37 2.81 -10.81
C TYR A 104 19.02 2.96 -9.43
N TRP A 105 20.26 3.41 -9.37
CA TRP A 105 20.99 3.49 -8.10
C TRP A 105 20.43 4.54 -7.14
N GLN A 106 20.00 5.69 -7.63
CA GLN A 106 19.36 6.71 -6.78
C GLN A 106 18.05 6.16 -6.18
N SER A 107 17.26 5.48 -6.99
CA SER A 107 16.02 4.85 -6.53
C SER A 107 16.30 3.73 -5.54
N VAL A 108 17.25 2.83 -5.82
CA VAL A 108 17.65 1.76 -4.90
C VAL A 108 18.09 2.33 -3.55
N PHE A 109 18.97 3.34 -3.55
CA PHE A 109 19.47 3.90 -2.30
C PHE A 109 18.42 4.65 -1.50
N VAL A 110 17.55 5.43 -2.15
CA VAL A 110 16.47 6.14 -1.45
C VAL A 110 15.51 5.17 -0.78
N ILE A 111 15.18 4.09 -1.47
CA ILE A 111 14.28 3.04 -0.98
C ILE A 111 14.95 2.25 0.15
N ALA A 112 16.20 1.81 -0.06
CA ALA A 112 16.94 1.00 0.91
C ALA A 112 17.21 1.77 2.21
N LEU A 113 17.69 3.01 2.11
CA LEU A 113 18.03 3.81 3.28
C LEU A 113 16.79 4.17 4.10
N GLY A 114 15.70 4.57 3.44
CA GLY A 114 14.42 4.79 4.12
C GLY A 114 13.88 3.52 4.78
N GLY A 115 13.92 2.39 4.08
CA GLY A 115 13.49 1.10 4.62
C GLY A 115 14.34 0.62 5.80
N ILE A 116 15.68 0.73 5.73
CA ILE A 116 16.60 0.38 6.84
C ILE A 116 16.31 1.24 8.07
N LEU A 117 16.11 2.55 7.90
CA LEU A 117 15.71 3.42 9.00
C LEU A 117 14.38 2.99 9.61
N GLY A 118 13.41 2.61 8.78
CA GLY A 118 12.12 2.08 9.24
C GLY A 118 12.29 0.83 10.11
N VAL A 119 13.17 -0.09 9.73
CA VAL A 119 13.51 -1.26 10.56
C VAL A 119 14.17 -0.82 11.86
N MET A 120 15.16 0.07 11.81
CA MET A 120 15.86 0.53 13.02
C MET A 120 14.91 1.21 14.02
N TYR A 121 14.01 2.04 13.55
CA TYR A 121 13.01 2.68 14.41
C TYR A 121 11.96 1.70 14.96
N SER A 122 11.62 0.65 14.21
CA SER A 122 10.68 -0.39 14.67
C SER A 122 11.22 -1.22 15.83
N ILE A 123 12.55 -1.36 15.96
CA ILE A 123 13.16 -2.20 17.01
C ILE A 123 12.84 -1.70 18.42
N PRO A 124 13.11 -0.43 18.79
CA PRO A 124 12.69 0.07 20.09
C PRO A 124 11.17 0.10 20.27
N LEU A 125 10.42 0.36 19.18
CA LEU A 125 8.96 0.39 19.21
C LEU A 125 8.34 -1.00 19.45
N ARG A 126 9.00 -2.09 19.05
CA ARG A 126 8.54 -3.46 19.30
C ARG A 126 8.22 -3.69 20.79
N ARG A 127 9.06 -3.24 21.67
CA ARG A 127 8.84 -3.46 23.11
C ARG A 127 7.65 -2.70 23.62
N ALA A 128 7.49 -1.46 23.19
CA ALA A 128 6.37 -0.63 23.58
C ALA A 128 5.05 -1.14 23.01
N LEU A 129 5.06 -1.42 21.72
CA LEU A 129 3.84 -1.60 20.94
C LEU A 129 3.48 -3.07 20.71
N VAL A 130 4.45 -4.00 20.84
CA VAL A 130 4.21 -5.45 20.65
C VAL A 130 4.27 -6.20 21.96
N THR A 131 5.37 -6.06 22.72
CA THR A 131 5.62 -6.89 23.91
C THR A 131 4.79 -6.44 25.12
N HIS A 132 4.67 -5.13 25.34
CA HIS A 132 4.00 -4.53 26.50
C HIS A 132 2.72 -3.78 26.13
N SER A 133 2.00 -4.27 25.12
CA SER A 133 0.81 -3.63 24.58
C SER A 133 -0.28 -4.64 24.33
N ASP A 134 -1.52 -4.23 24.55
CA ASP A 134 -2.75 -4.99 24.26
C ASP A 134 -3.28 -4.72 22.83
N LEU A 135 -2.43 -4.18 21.95
CA LEU A 135 -2.81 -3.96 20.56
C LEU A 135 -3.13 -5.29 19.86
N PRO A 136 -4.24 -5.35 19.09
CA PRO A 136 -4.75 -6.61 18.56
C PRO A 136 -3.89 -7.26 17.46
N TYR A 137 -3.11 -6.48 16.69
CA TYR A 137 -2.27 -6.97 15.59
C TYR A 137 -2.98 -7.99 14.69
N PRO A 138 -4.11 -7.66 14.06
CA PRO A 138 -4.99 -8.62 13.40
C PRO A 138 -4.29 -9.46 12.33
N GLU A 139 -3.42 -8.85 11.53
CA GLU A 139 -2.69 -9.56 10.47
C GLU A 139 -1.54 -10.40 11.03
N GLY A 140 -0.81 -9.88 12.03
CA GLY A 140 0.27 -10.60 12.70
C GLY A 140 -0.23 -11.83 13.45
N VAL A 141 -1.36 -11.71 14.13
CA VAL A 141 -2.02 -12.85 14.80
C VAL A 141 -2.50 -13.87 13.77
N ALA A 142 -3.17 -13.43 12.70
CA ALA A 142 -3.63 -14.33 11.64
C ALA A 142 -2.47 -15.06 10.95
N ALA A 143 -1.36 -14.38 10.66
CA ALA A 143 -0.17 -15.01 10.10
C ALA A 143 0.44 -16.05 11.06
N ALA A 144 0.50 -15.74 12.36
CA ALA A 144 0.98 -16.69 13.37
C ALA A 144 0.09 -17.94 13.47
N GLU A 145 -1.23 -17.78 13.42
CA GLU A 145 -2.16 -18.91 13.40
C GLU A 145 -1.96 -19.79 12.16
N VAL A 146 -1.79 -19.18 10.99
CA VAL A 146 -1.48 -19.90 9.74
C VAL A 146 -0.19 -20.72 9.89
N LEU A 147 0.86 -20.11 10.44
CA LEU A 147 2.15 -20.79 10.64
C LEU A 147 2.06 -21.94 11.63
N LYS A 148 1.33 -21.79 12.75
CA LYS A 148 1.15 -22.83 13.75
C LYS A 148 0.33 -24.01 13.24
N VAL A 149 -0.79 -23.72 12.58
CA VAL A 149 -1.65 -24.74 11.99
C VAL A 149 -0.92 -25.50 10.89
N GLY A 150 -0.19 -24.80 10.03
CA GLY A 150 0.53 -25.39 8.91
C GLY A 150 1.67 -26.35 9.29
N ASP A 151 2.14 -26.30 10.53
CA ASP A 151 3.18 -27.22 11.05
C ASP A 151 2.62 -28.60 11.42
N THR A 152 1.31 -28.78 11.48
CA THR A 152 0.65 -30.05 11.71
C THR A 152 0.41 -30.82 10.41
N ASN A 153 0.22 -32.16 10.48
CA ASN A 153 -0.11 -32.96 9.30
C ASN A 153 -1.45 -32.54 8.65
N GLU A 154 -2.46 -32.24 9.46
CA GLU A 154 -3.75 -31.71 8.97
C GLU A 154 -3.59 -30.30 8.39
N GLY A 155 -2.77 -29.47 9.02
CA GLY A 155 -2.46 -28.12 8.54
C GLY A 155 -1.64 -28.10 7.27
N ALA A 156 -0.86 -29.13 6.95
CA ALA A 156 -0.17 -29.26 5.67
C ALA A 156 -1.15 -29.36 4.50
N GLU A 157 -2.27 -30.07 4.65
CA GLU A 157 -3.34 -30.09 3.65
C GLU A 157 -4.07 -28.74 3.55
N GLU A 158 -4.27 -28.06 4.67
CA GLU A 158 -4.84 -26.70 4.67
C GLU A 158 -3.95 -25.70 3.93
N SER A 159 -2.63 -25.73 4.17
CA SER A 159 -1.66 -24.89 3.46
C SER A 159 -1.65 -25.18 1.96
N LYS A 160 -1.74 -26.44 1.55
CA LYS A 160 -1.85 -26.83 0.14
C LYS A 160 -3.14 -26.31 -0.50
N ARG A 161 -4.27 -26.41 0.19
CA ARG A 161 -5.56 -25.86 -0.29
C ARG A 161 -5.52 -24.35 -0.37
N GLY A 162 -4.90 -23.68 0.61
CA GLY A 162 -4.68 -22.24 0.59
C GLY A 162 -3.82 -21.79 -0.60
N LEU A 163 -2.73 -22.49 -0.87
CA LEU A 163 -1.91 -22.25 -2.06
C LEU A 163 -2.70 -22.46 -3.35
N LEU A 164 -3.48 -23.53 -3.45
CA LEU A 164 -4.35 -23.77 -4.60
C LEU A 164 -5.41 -22.68 -4.77
N ALA A 165 -5.94 -22.12 -3.67
CA ALA A 165 -6.88 -21.00 -3.74
C ALA A 165 -6.21 -19.75 -4.36
N ILE A 166 -4.99 -19.42 -3.95
CA ILE A 166 -4.21 -18.33 -4.55
C ILE A 166 -3.96 -18.60 -6.04
N ILE A 167 -3.57 -19.82 -6.39
CA ILE A 167 -3.28 -20.21 -7.79
C ILE A 167 -4.55 -20.12 -8.64
N TRP A 168 -5.68 -20.66 -8.20
CA TRP A 168 -6.94 -20.58 -8.94
C TRP A 168 -7.43 -19.15 -9.12
N GLY A 169 -7.36 -18.35 -8.04
CA GLY A 169 -7.65 -16.92 -8.13
C GLY A 169 -6.73 -16.21 -9.10
N GLY A 170 -5.43 -16.49 -9.02
CA GLY A 170 -4.41 -15.89 -9.86
C GLY A 170 -4.54 -16.26 -11.34
N LEU A 171 -4.71 -17.54 -11.64
CA LEU A 171 -4.90 -18.01 -13.04
C LEU A 171 -6.18 -17.46 -13.65
N SER A 172 -7.29 -17.42 -12.89
CA SER A 172 -8.54 -16.88 -13.38
C SER A 172 -8.44 -15.39 -13.66
N SER A 173 -7.82 -14.64 -12.76
CA SER A 173 -7.60 -13.20 -12.89
C SER A 173 -6.64 -12.85 -14.03
N ALA A 174 -5.51 -13.53 -14.11
CA ALA A 174 -4.55 -13.37 -15.20
C ALA A 174 -5.19 -13.75 -16.55
N GLY A 175 -5.92 -14.87 -16.62
CA GLY A 175 -6.61 -15.31 -17.83
C GLY A 175 -7.62 -14.27 -18.34
N PHE A 176 -8.42 -13.70 -17.44
CA PHE A 176 -9.35 -12.63 -17.79
C PHE A 176 -8.60 -11.39 -18.32
N ALA A 177 -7.52 -10.98 -17.65
CA ALA A 177 -6.70 -9.84 -18.05
C ALA A 177 -5.99 -10.06 -19.40
N ILE A 178 -5.53 -11.29 -19.69
CA ILE A 178 -4.96 -11.67 -20.98
C ILE A 178 -6.01 -11.50 -22.10
N LEU A 179 -7.21 -12.03 -21.91
CA LEU A 179 -8.30 -11.91 -22.89
C LEU A 179 -8.72 -10.45 -23.08
N GLY A 180 -8.66 -9.63 -22.02
CA GLY A 180 -8.84 -8.18 -22.09
C GLY A 180 -7.77 -7.50 -22.97
N SER A 181 -6.50 -7.85 -22.77
CA SER A 181 -5.38 -7.33 -23.56
C SER A 181 -5.46 -7.73 -25.05
N MET A 182 -6.11 -8.86 -25.34
CA MET A 182 -6.40 -9.31 -26.69
C MET A 182 -7.64 -8.65 -27.33
N LYS A 183 -8.33 -7.77 -26.61
CA LYS A 183 -9.61 -7.15 -27.00
C LYS A 183 -10.76 -8.16 -27.22
N VAL A 184 -10.62 -9.38 -26.75
CA VAL A 184 -11.69 -10.42 -26.80
C VAL A 184 -12.76 -10.12 -25.75
N LEU A 185 -12.34 -9.70 -24.55
CA LEU A 185 -13.20 -9.25 -23.49
C LEU A 185 -13.05 -7.74 -23.27
N GLY A 186 -14.15 -7.04 -23.02
CA GLY A 186 -14.09 -5.68 -22.53
C GLY A 186 -13.55 -5.64 -21.11
N THR A 187 -12.80 -4.60 -20.79
CA THR A 187 -12.21 -4.39 -19.47
C THR A 187 -12.93 -3.34 -18.64
N GLU A 188 -13.85 -2.62 -19.25
CA GLU A 188 -14.61 -1.54 -18.65
C GLU A 188 -15.93 -1.34 -19.38
N ILE A 189 -16.96 -0.91 -18.66
CA ILE A 189 -18.20 -0.39 -19.24
C ILE A 189 -18.52 0.96 -18.60
N GLY A 190 -18.89 1.94 -19.41
CA GLY A 190 -19.21 3.27 -18.90
C GLY A 190 -19.83 4.18 -19.92
N THR A 191 -20.51 5.21 -19.42
CA THR A 191 -21.13 6.24 -20.24
C THR A 191 -21.18 7.56 -19.47
N ALA A 192 -21.09 8.66 -20.20
CA ALA A 192 -21.41 10.01 -19.71
C ALA A 192 -22.84 10.36 -20.12
N PHE A 193 -23.57 11.05 -19.25
CA PHE A 193 -24.95 11.44 -19.50
C PHE A 193 -25.30 12.78 -18.84
N LYS A 194 -26.32 13.43 -19.34
CA LYS A 194 -26.84 14.67 -18.74
C LYS A 194 -27.51 14.38 -17.40
N PHE A 195 -27.26 15.24 -16.43
CA PHE A 195 -27.90 15.24 -15.14
C PHE A 195 -28.39 16.66 -14.81
N GLY A 196 -29.66 16.94 -15.08
CA GLY A 196 -30.19 18.29 -15.07
C GLY A 196 -29.57 19.16 -16.18
N ALA A 197 -29.12 20.36 -15.85
CA ALA A 197 -28.36 21.22 -16.74
C ALA A 197 -26.83 20.96 -16.70
N GLY A 198 -26.38 20.02 -15.89
CA GLY A 198 -25.01 19.54 -15.84
C GLY A 198 -24.84 18.18 -16.49
N GLY A 199 -23.67 17.58 -16.29
CA GLY A 199 -23.35 16.23 -16.75
C GLY A 199 -22.68 15.40 -15.66
N THR A 200 -22.76 14.09 -15.82
CA THR A 200 -22.05 13.14 -14.98
C THR A 200 -21.67 11.90 -15.79
N MET A 201 -21.00 10.96 -15.14
CA MET A 201 -20.65 9.69 -15.76
C MET A 201 -20.89 8.53 -14.80
N ALA A 202 -21.11 7.35 -15.35
CA ALA A 202 -21.09 6.09 -14.63
C ALA A 202 -20.21 5.11 -15.38
N SER A 203 -19.28 4.48 -14.69
CA SER A 203 -18.44 3.44 -15.27
C SER A 203 -17.97 2.43 -14.23
N ALA A 204 -17.70 1.21 -14.66
CA ALA A 204 -17.18 0.14 -13.83
C ALA A 204 -16.10 -0.64 -14.58
N SER A 205 -14.97 -0.85 -13.93
CA SER A 205 -13.89 -1.69 -14.44
C SER A 205 -14.16 -3.16 -14.14
N PHE A 206 -13.93 -4.04 -15.09
CA PHE A 206 -13.96 -5.49 -14.91
C PHE A 206 -12.62 -6.00 -14.41
N SER A 207 -12.11 -5.40 -13.35
CA SER A 207 -10.86 -5.80 -12.71
C SER A 207 -11.13 -6.78 -11.58
N LEU A 208 -10.67 -8.01 -11.73
CA LEU A 208 -10.73 -9.02 -10.67
C LEU A 208 -9.81 -8.67 -9.50
N ALA A 209 -8.70 -7.97 -9.77
CA ALA A 209 -7.84 -7.44 -8.71
C ALA A 209 -8.60 -6.45 -7.80
N LEU A 210 -9.40 -5.55 -8.36
CA LEU A 210 -10.21 -4.61 -7.57
C LEU A 210 -11.32 -5.30 -6.77
N ILE A 211 -11.88 -6.40 -7.27
CA ILE A 211 -12.77 -7.27 -6.49
C ILE A 211 -12.02 -7.86 -5.30
N GLY A 212 -10.81 -8.38 -5.53
CA GLY A 212 -9.94 -8.87 -4.46
C GLY A 212 -9.63 -7.81 -3.41
N VAL A 213 -9.25 -6.61 -3.83
CA VAL A 213 -9.02 -5.46 -2.94
C VAL A 213 -10.28 -5.16 -2.11
N GLY A 214 -11.44 -5.06 -2.75
CA GLY A 214 -12.70 -4.82 -2.06
C GLY A 214 -12.99 -5.86 -0.98
N HIS A 215 -12.78 -7.14 -1.29
CA HIS A 215 -12.92 -8.23 -0.32
C HIS A 215 -12.00 -8.03 0.91
N LEU A 216 -10.74 -7.64 0.67
CA LEU A 216 -9.76 -7.46 1.75
C LEU A 216 -10.03 -6.23 2.62
N VAL A 217 -10.39 -5.09 2.02
CA VAL A 217 -10.65 -3.85 2.78
C VAL A 217 -11.97 -3.86 3.54
N GLY A 218 -12.92 -4.68 3.11
CA GLY A 218 -14.17 -4.94 3.79
C GLY A 218 -15.28 -3.92 3.53
N ILE A 219 -16.48 -4.25 4.03
CA ILE A 219 -17.73 -3.53 3.70
C ILE A 219 -17.76 -2.09 4.26
N GLY A 220 -17.13 -1.82 5.40
CA GLY A 220 -17.12 -0.47 5.97
C GLY A 220 -16.40 0.54 5.06
N VAL A 221 -15.25 0.17 4.53
CA VAL A 221 -14.51 0.96 3.54
C VAL A 221 -15.29 1.03 2.22
N GLY A 222 -15.90 -0.08 1.79
CA GLY A 222 -16.72 -0.12 0.59
C GLY A 222 -17.89 0.88 0.65
N ILE A 223 -18.62 0.95 1.76
CA ILE A 223 -19.71 1.92 1.96
C ILE A 223 -19.17 3.35 1.94
N ALA A 224 -18.06 3.62 2.62
CA ALA A 224 -17.44 4.94 2.64
C ALA A 224 -17.03 5.38 1.23
N MET A 225 -16.50 4.48 0.40
CA MET A 225 -16.18 4.77 -1.00
C MET A 225 -17.44 5.06 -1.83
N ILE A 226 -18.55 4.36 -1.61
CA ILE A 226 -19.83 4.66 -2.27
C ILE A 226 -20.33 6.06 -1.89
N VAL A 227 -20.22 6.44 -0.63
CA VAL A 227 -20.56 7.80 -0.18
C VAL A 227 -19.70 8.84 -0.90
N GLY A 228 -18.39 8.61 -1.01
CA GLY A 228 -17.49 9.47 -1.79
C GLY A 228 -17.87 9.57 -3.26
N LEU A 229 -18.23 8.44 -3.89
CA LEU A 229 -18.74 8.40 -5.26
C LEU A 229 -20.03 9.22 -5.42
N ALA A 230 -20.97 9.09 -4.49
CA ALA A 230 -22.21 9.85 -4.52
C ALA A 230 -21.94 11.35 -4.43
N ILE A 231 -21.07 11.77 -3.52
CA ILE A 231 -20.67 13.17 -3.39
C ILE A 231 -20.08 13.69 -4.71
N SER A 232 -19.14 12.96 -5.31
CA SER A 232 -18.45 13.42 -6.53
C SER A 232 -19.33 13.37 -7.77
N TYR A 233 -20.00 12.25 -8.04
CA TYR A 233 -20.66 12.00 -9.33
C TYR A 233 -22.14 12.35 -9.36
N ILE A 234 -22.80 12.45 -8.20
CA ILE A 234 -24.21 12.86 -8.12
C ILE A 234 -24.34 14.35 -7.75
N VAL A 235 -23.38 14.89 -6.98
CA VAL A 235 -23.46 16.26 -6.47
C VAL A 235 -22.43 17.19 -7.15
N LEU A 236 -21.15 16.93 -6.94
CA LEU A 236 -20.09 17.87 -7.35
C LEU A 236 -19.94 17.99 -8.86
N LEU A 237 -19.93 16.87 -9.58
CA LEU A 237 -19.71 16.88 -11.02
C LEU A 237 -20.86 17.53 -11.78
N PRO A 238 -22.15 17.21 -11.51
CA PRO A 238 -23.27 17.95 -12.09
C PRO A 238 -23.26 19.44 -11.71
N TRP A 239 -22.90 19.78 -10.47
CA TRP A 239 -22.80 21.18 -10.04
C TRP A 239 -21.71 21.95 -10.80
N ARG A 240 -20.51 21.38 -10.92
CA ARG A 240 -19.37 22.04 -11.59
C ARG A 240 -19.52 22.11 -13.11
N THR A 241 -20.33 21.23 -13.70
CA THR A 241 -20.64 21.21 -15.13
C THR A 241 -21.94 21.95 -15.48
N TRP A 242 -22.62 22.54 -14.49
CA TRP A 242 -23.92 23.18 -14.67
C TRP A 242 -23.87 24.31 -15.69
N GLY A 243 -24.66 24.19 -16.77
CA GLY A 243 -24.76 25.20 -17.82
C GLY A 243 -23.61 25.26 -18.82
N ILE A 244 -22.56 24.43 -18.66
CA ILE A 244 -21.39 24.43 -19.57
C ILE A 244 -21.30 23.16 -20.44
N VAL A 245 -22.26 22.26 -20.31
CA VAL A 245 -22.23 20.96 -21.00
C VAL A 245 -22.73 21.11 -22.44
N ASP A 246 -21.84 20.83 -23.41
CA ASP A 246 -22.21 20.65 -24.80
C ASP A 246 -22.59 19.17 -25.05
N PRO A 247 -23.80 18.89 -25.58
CA PRO A 247 -24.19 17.51 -25.89
C PRO A 247 -23.27 16.77 -26.86
N SER A 248 -22.56 17.49 -27.73
CA SER A 248 -21.62 16.92 -28.68
C SER A 248 -20.27 16.54 -28.06
N ALA A 249 -19.90 17.16 -26.92
CA ALA A 249 -18.63 16.95 -26.21
C ALA A 249 -18.85 16.61 -24.72
N LEU A 250 -19.96 15.96 -24.39
CA LEU A 250 -20.37 15.69 -23.01
C LEU A 250 -19.31 14.91 -22.22
N ALA A 251 -18.81 13.80 -22.76
CA ALA A 251 -17.82 12.96 -22.10
C ALA A 251 -16.51 13.71 -21.84
N ASP A 252 -16.03 14.49 -22.80
CA ASP A 252 -14.80 15.27 -22.68
C ASP A 252 -14.94 16.38 -21.63
N THR A 253 -16.05 17.11 -21.66
CA THR A 253 -16.33 18.17 -20.68
C THR A 253 -16.41 17.60 -19.26
N VAL A 254 -17.18 16.56 -19.06
CA VAL A 254 -17.36 15.89 -17.76
C VAL A 254 -16.03 15.32 -17.27
N GLY A 255 -15.29 14.64 -18.12
CA GLY A 255 -14.00 14.06 -17.78
C GLY A 255 -12.94 15.13 -17.43
N THR A 256 -12.94 16.25 -18.12
CA THR A 256 -12.01 17.37 -17.86
C THR A 256 -12.33 18.04 -16.53
N VAL A 257 -13.59 18.36 -16.27
CA VAL A 257 -14.02 18.96 -14.99
C VAL A 257 -13.76 18.01 -13.82
N PHE A 258 -13.98 16.71 -13.99
CA PHE A 258 -13.62 15.75 -12.95
C PHE A 258 -12.11 15.82 -12.62
N ARG A 259 -11.25 15.75 -13.62
CA ARG A 259 -9.79 15.74 -13.41
C ARG A 259 -9.25 17.05 -12.83
N SER A 260 -9.76 18.19 -13.28
CA SER A 260 -9.24 19.52 -12.90
C SER A 260 -9.87 20.10 -11.64
N GLU A 261 -11.11 19.75 -11.31
CA GLU A 261 -11.85 20.37 -10.21
C GLU A 261 -12.34 19.39 -9.16
N VAL A 262 -13.14 18.40 -9.53
CA VAL A 262 -13.74 17.46 -8.56
C VAL A 262 -12.69 16.63 -7.84
N ARG A 263 -11.67 16.19 -8.56
CA ARG A 263 -10.53 15.47 -7.99
C ARG A 263 -9.79 16.33 -6.96
N LEU A 264 -9.60 17.62 -7.22
CA LEU A 264 -8.97 18.54 -6.28
C LEU A 264 -9.81 18.76 -5.01
N ILE A 265 -11.13 18.81 -5.14
CA ILE A 265 -12.05 18.82 -3.98
C ILE A 265 -11.86 17.52 -3.16
N GLY A 266 -11.82 16.36 -3.81
CA GLY A 266 -11.51 15.09 -3.14
C GLY A 266 -10.17 15.09 -2.40
N ALA A 267 -9.15 15.72 -2.98
CA ALA A 267 -7.84 15.90 -2.35
C ALA A 267 -7.92 16.69 -1.04
N GLY A 268 -8.71 17.75 -1.00
CA GLY A 268 -8.96 18.53 0.22
C GLY A 268 -9.61 17.69 1.32
N ALA A 269 -10.58 16.85 0.96
CA ALA A 269 -11.24 15.94 1.90
C ALA A 269 -10.24 14.89 2.47
N ILE A 270 -9.38 14.31 1.62
CA ILE A 270 -8.34 13.36 2.04
C ILE A 270 -7.36 14.03 3.01
N ALA A 271 -6.90 15.25 2.70
CA ALA A 271 -5.94 15.97 3.52
C ALA A 271 -6.46 16.20 4.94
N VAL A 272 -7.70 16.68 5.07
CA VAL A 272 -8.33 16.92 6.40
C VAL A 272 -8.55 15.60 7.15
N ALA A 273 -9.02 14.56 6.47
CA ALA A 273 -9.22 13.25 7.09
C ALA A 273 -7.89 12.66 7.60
N ALA A 274 -6.80 12.84 6.85
CA ALA A 274 -5.47 12.41 7.26
C ALA A 274 -4.98 13.17 8.51
N VAL A 275 -5.09 14.50 8.53
CA VAL A 275 -4.74 15.32 9.70
C VAL A 275 -5.54 14.90 10.94
N TRP A 276 -6.85 14.73 10.79
CA TRP A 276 -7.71 14.28 11.88
C TRP A 276 -7.30 12.93 12.46
N THR A 277 -7.01 11.96 11.58
CA THR A 277 -6.55 10.64 11.99
C THR A 277 -5.27 10.72 12.82
N LEU A 278 -4.31 11.55 12.40
CA LEU A 278 -3.08 11.77 13.19
C LEU A 278 -3.34 12.43 14.54
N ILE A 279 -4.19 13.45 14.58
CA ILE A 279 -4.55 14.12 15.86
C ILE A 279 -5.09 13.11 16.86
N LYS A 280 -5.98 12.21 16.42
CA LYS A 280 -6.54 11.16 17.28
C LYS A 280 -5.51 10.18 17.83
N LEU A 281 -4.41 10.00 17.11
CA LEU A 281 -3.38 9.03 17.46
C LEU A 281 -2.26 9.60 18.33
N ILE A 282 -2.15 10.91 18.47
CA ILE A 282 -1.11 11.55 19.31
C ILE A 282 -1.13 11.02 20.75
N GLY A 283 -2.31 10.95 21.37
CA GLY A 283 -2.45 10.46 22.75
C GLY A 283 -1.92 9.04 22.95
N PRO A 284 -2.48 8.03 22.23
CA PRO A 284 -2.00 6.66 22.26
C PRO A 284 -0.50 6.51 21.98
N ILE A 285 0.05 7.28 21.03
CA ILE A 285 1.48 7.25 20.69
C ILE A 285 2.33 7.74 21.86
N VAL A 286 1.99 8.87 22.46
CA VAL A 286 2.73 9.41 23.62
C VAL A 286 2.74 8.41 24.78
N ILE A 287 1.63 7.73 25.03
CA ILE A 287 1.53 6.68 26.05
C ILE A 287 2.46 5.51 25.67
N GLY A 288 2.40 5.02 24.44
CA GLY A 288 3.25 3.92 23.98
C GLY A 288 4.75 4.23 24.06
N ILE A 289 5.16 5.45 23.72
CA ILE A 289 6.57 5.88 23.86
C ILE A 289 6.99 5.92 25.33
N LYS A 290 6.16 6.46 26.23
CA LYS A 290 6.46 6.47 27.68
C LYS A 290 6.63 5.07 28.24
N ASP A 291 5.77 4.14 27.85
CA ASP A 291 5.83 2.75 28.30
C ASP A 291 7.09 2.03 27.76
N SER A 292 7.51 2.38 26.54
CA SER A 292 8.77 1.90 25.96
C SER A 292 9.99 2.34 26.75
N LEU A 293 10.05 3.61 27.07
CA LEU A 293 11.17 4.18 27.83
C LEU A 293 11.25 3.56 29.23
N ALA A 294 10.11 3.37 29.89
CA ALA A 294 10.05 2.74 31.21
C ALA A 294 10.50 1.27 31.18
N SER A 295 10.18 0.52 30.14
CA SER A 295 10.60 -0.89 29.98
C SER A 295 12.09 -1.03 29.69
N THR A 296 12.67 -0.09 28.95
CA THR A 296 14.12 -0.07 28.67
C THR A 296 14.94 0.14 29.94
N ALA A 297 14.50 1.02 30.82
CA ALA A 297 15.15 1.27 32.11
C ALA A 297 15.18 0.02 33.03
N LYS A 298 14.17 -0.84 32.97
CA LYS A 298 14.14 -2.10 33.74
C LYS A 298 15.13 -3.16 33.22
N ARG A 299 15.55 -3.09 31.96
CA ARG A 299 16.49 -4.04 31.35
C ARG A 299 17.95 -3.82 31.70
N GLU A 300 18.33 -2.60 31.94
CA GLU A 300 19.72 -2.26 32.30
C GLU A 300 20.10 -2.81 33.69
N SER A 301 19.15 -3.38 34.43
CA SER A 301 19.37 -4.00 35.74
C SER A 301 19.86 -5.45 35.73
N GLY A 302 20.23 -6.05 34.58
CA GLY A 302 21.06 -7.27 34.54
C GLY A 302 20.31 -8.60 34.56
N GLU A 303 19.02 -8.67 34.21
CA GLU A 303 18.29 -9.94 34.09
C GLU A 303 18.61 -10.66 32.77
N THR A 304 18.75 -12.01 32.85
CA THR A 304 18.92 -12.87 31.66
C THR A 304 17.66 -12.81 30.78
N VAL A 305 17.83 -12.32 29.55
CA VAL A 305 16.72 -12.15 28.60
C VAL A 305 16.48 -13.44 27.80
N PRO A 306 15.26 -13.99 27.78
CA PRO A 306 14.90 -15.15 26.94
C PRO A 306 15.22 -14.91 25.46
N LEU A 307 15.46 -15.99 24.68
CA LEU A 307 15.73 -15.88 23.24
C LEU A 307 14.63 -15.10 22.49
N THR A 308 13.37 -15.31 22.88
CA THR A 308 12.19 -14.64 22.32
C THR A 308 12.08 -13.14 22.63
N GLU A 309 12.98 -12.62 23.47
CA GLU A 309 13.05 -11.20 23.84
C GLU A 309 14.38 -10.54 23.44
N GLN A 310 15.25 -11.24 22.70
CA GLN A 310 16.52 -10.73 22.26
C GLN A 310 16.38 -9.95 20.96
N ASP A 311 16.30 -8.62 21.07
CA ASP A 311 16.38 -7.70 19.95
C ASP A 311 17.84 -7.41 19.56
N LEU A 312 18.07 -6.84 18.38
CA LEU A 312 19.33 -6.21 18.04
C LEU A 312 19.73 -5.21 19.14
N SER A 313 21.02 -5.18 19.49
CA SER A 313 21.49 -4.32 20.57
C SER A 313 21.24 -2.84 20.25
N GLY A 314 20.91 -2.03 21.26
CA GLY A 314 20.69 -0.60 21.10
C GLY A 314 21.89 0.13 20.47
N LYS A 315 23.12 -0.36 20.73
CA LYS A 315 24.34 0.17 20.10
C LYS A 315 24.34 -0.05 18.58
N ILE A 316 23.91 -1.22 18.10
CA ILE A 316 23.77 -1.50 16.66
C ILE A 316 22.67 -0.62 16.07
N VAL A 317 21.53 -0.51 16.72
CA VAL A 317 20.39 0.30 16.24
C VAL A 317 20.79 1.77 16.09
N ILE A 318 21.40 2.36 17.12
CA ILE A 318 21.87 3.75 17.08
C ILE A 318 23.00 3.91 16.06
N GLY A 319 23.97 2.99 16.06
CA GLY A 319 25.09 3.02 15.14
C GLY A 319 24.66 2.97 13.68
N VAL A 320 23.74 2.07 13.31
CA VAL A 320 23.20 1.97 11.95
C VAL A 320 22.37 3.21 11.61
N THR A 321 21.52 3.69 12.52
CA THR A 321 20.71 4.91 12.30
C THR A 321 21.60 6.12 11.99
N LEU A 322 22.67 6.33 12.74
CA LEU A 322 23.61 7.43 12.50
C LEU A 322 24.47 7.20 11.24
N ALA A 323 24.91 5.96 11.00
CA ALA A 323 25.71 5.62 9.82
C ALA A 323 24.93 5.82 8.52
N VAL A 324 23.63 5.55 8.51
CA VAL A 324 22.75 5.74 7.35
C VAL A 324 22.56 7.23 7.00
N MET A 325 22.73 8.13 7.96
CA MET A 325 22.66 9.59 7.69
C MET A 325 23.75 10.06 6.74
N LEU A 326 24.92 9.45 6.75
CA LEU A 326 26.01 9.81 5.84
C LEU A 326 25.66 9.51 4.36
N PRO A 327 25.27 8.29 3.96
CA PRO A 327 24.83 8.04 2.59
C PRO A 327 23.56 8.81 2.20
N ILE A 328 22.63 9.09 3.12
CA ILE A 328 21.49 9.99 2.85
C ILE A 328 21.99 11.38 2.52
N GLY A 329 22.91 11.94 3.30
CA GLY A 329 23.49 13.25 3.04
C GLY A 329 24.22 13.32 1.69
N VAL A 330 24.98 12.28 1.34
CA VAL A 330 25.63 12.16 0.02
C VAL A 330 24.60 12.09 -1.10
N LEU A 331 23.53 11.32 -0.93
CA LEU A 331 22.47 11.16 -1.89
C LEU A 331 21.73 12.48 -2.14
N LEU A 332 21.43 13.24 -1.08
CA LEU A 332 20.81 14.56 -1.16
C LEU A 332 21.76 15.57 -1.84
N TRP A 333 23.06 15.50 -1.53
CA TRP A 333 24.05 16.35 -2.19
C TRP A 333 24.18 16.04 -3.68
N LEU A 334 24.23 14.77 -4.07
CA LEU A 334 24.23 14.35 -5.48
C LEU A 334 22.99 14.84 -6.22
N PHE A 335 21.84 14.87 -5.55
CA PHE A 335 20.61 15.41 -6.12
C PHE A 335 20.72 16.93 -6.35
N LEU A 336 21.29 17.67 -5.40
CA LEU A 336 21.31 19.13 -5.40
C LEU A 336 22.42 19.76 -6.23
N LYS A 337 23.59 19.11 -6.37
CA LYS A 337 24.85 19.73 -6.86
C LYS A 337 24.75 20.41 -8.22
N ASP A 338 23.89 19.90 -9.12
CA ASP A 338 23.74 20.41 -10.50
C ASP A 338 22.41 21.11 -10.71
N THR A 339 21.73 21.53 -9.63
CA THR A 339 20.41 22.18 -9.69
C THR A 339 20.50 23.69 -9.44
N ALA A 340 19.43 24.41 -9.77
CA ALA A 340 19.33 25.84 -9.51
C ALA A 340 19.41 26.23 -8.03
N ILE A 341 19.16 25.27 -7.11
CA ILE A 341 19.23 25.46 -5.66
C ILE A 341 20.53 24.99 -5.02
N ALA A 342 21.54 24.65 -5.82
CA ALA A 342 22.84 24.17 -5.34
C ALA A 342 23.55 25.15 -4.41
N HIS A 343 23.32 26.46 -4.55
CA HIS A 343 23.90 27.51 -3.71
C HIS A 343 23.47 27.40 -2.24
N ASN A 344 22.36 26.77 -1.93
CA ASN A 344 21.86 26.55 -0.57
C ASN A 344 21.92 25.06 -0.13
N SER A 345 22.70 24.25 -0.80
CA SER A 345 22.74 22.79 -0.59
C SER A 345 23.05 22.38 0.85
N LEU A 346 24.01 23.05 1.50
CA LEU A 346 24.38 22.72 2.88
C LEU A 346 23.22 22.93 3.86
N GLY A 347 22.52 24.05 3.78
CA GLY A 347 21.35 24.34 4.61
C GLY A 347 20.21 23.35 4.37
N LEU A 348 19.93 23.05 3.10
CA LEU A 348 18.90 22.11 2.72
C LEU A 348 19.22 20.68 3.18
N ILE A 349 20.47 20.22 3.05
CA ILE A 349 20.88 18.88 3.48
C ILE A 349 20.77 18.74 5.01
N ILE A 350 21.29 19.72 5.76
CA ILE A 350 21.25 19.68 7.23
C ILE A 350 19.79 19.61 7.71
N ILE A 351 18.93 20.50 7.22
CA ILE A 351 17.53 20.50 7.65
C ILE A 351 16.79 19.23 7.23
N SER A 352 17.08 18.68 6.05
CA SER A 352 16.49 17.45 5.58
C SER A 352 16.92 16.24 6.41
N ILE A 353 18.18 16.15 6.82
CA ILE A 353 18.66 15.11 7.73
C ILE A 353 17.98 15.21 9.09
N LEU A 354 17.87 16.39 9.66
CA LEU A 354 17.15 16.60 10.92
C LEU A 354 15.67 16.27 10.78
N PHE A 355 15.05 16.68 9.68
CA PHE A 355 13.66 16.34 9.35
C PHE A 355 13.46 14.82 9.25
N ILE A 356 14.32 14.10 8.52
CA ILE A 356 14.26 12.65 8.37
C ILE A 356 14.39 11.95 9.72
N LEU A 357 15.34 12.37 10.55
CA LEU A 357 15.54 11.77 11.89
C LEU A 357 14.33 11.96 12.80
N ILE A 358 13.84 13.18 12.94
CA ILE A 358 12.78 13.53 13.89
C ILE A 358 11.43 13.05 13.37
N THR A 359 11.08 13.44 12.15
CA THR A 359 9.80 13.09 11.54
C THR A 359 9.73 11.59 11.24
N GLY A 360 10.86 10.97 10.86
CA GLY A 360 10.95 9.54 10.64
C GLY A 360 10.58 8.74 11.89
N LEU A 361 11.11 9.10 13.06
CA LEU A 361 10.77 8.45 14.32
C LEU A 361 9.30 8.66 14.71
N ALA A 362 8.79 9.89 14.56
CA ALA A 362 7.40 10.20 14.83
C ALA A 362 6.46 9.39 13.95
N VAL A 363 6.74 9.36 12.65
CA VAL A 363 5.94 8.63 11.65
C VAL A 363 6.04 7.12 11.86
N ALA A 364 7.21 6.59 12.19
CA ALA A 364 7.38 5.17 12.52
C ALA A 364 6.49 4.77 13.72
N SER A 365 6.45 5.62 14.75
CA SER A 365 5.62 5.39 15.93
C SER A 365 4.13 5.41 15.61
N VAL A 366 3.70 6.40 14.82
CA VAL A 366 2.30 6.53 14.37
C VAL A 366 1.87 5.34 13.53
N CYS A 367 2.64 5.04 12.48
CA CYS A 367 2.30 3.97 11.55
C CYS A 367 2.32 2.61 12.23
N GLY A 368 3.30 2.35 13.09
CA GLY A 368 3.38 1.12 13.85
C GLY A 368 2.23 0.93 14.84
N TYR A 369 1.83 1.99 15.53
CA TYR A 369 0.66 1.97 16.41
C TYR A 369 -0.63 1.69 15.65
N MET A 370 -0.84 2.40 14.53
CA MET A 370 -2.04 2.23 13.70
C MET A 370 -2.14 0.82 13.14
N ALA A 371 -1.03 0.30 12.64
CA ALA A 371 -0.97 -1.07 12.14
C ALA A 371 -1.33 -2.07 13.23
N GLY A 372 -0.81 -1.88 14.44
CA GLY A 372 -1.15 -2.71 15.61
C GLY A 372 -2.64 -2.67 15.97
N LEU A 373 -3.28 -1.51 15.78
CA LEU A 373 -4.67 -1.31 16.13
C LEU A 373 -5.66 -1.86 15.08
N ILE A 374 -5.42 -1.59 13.80
CA ILE A 374 -6.41 -1.84 12.73
C ILE A 374 -5.88 -2.72 11.58
N GLY A 375 -4.62 -3.14 11.64
CA GLY A 375 -3.95 -3.88 10.57
C GLY A 375 -3.18 -2.95 9.63
N ALA A 376 -2.12 -3.48 9.02
CA ALA A 376 -1.27 -2.74 8.08
C ALA A 376 -2.04 -2.35 6.80
N SER A 377 -2.89 -3.24 6.29
CA SER A 377 -3.72 -3.01 5.11
C SER A 377 -4.75 -1.89 5.27
N ASN A 378 -5.22 -1.66 6.48
CA ASN A 378 -6.25 -0.67 6.78
C ASN A 378 -5.67 0.65 7.31
N SER A 379 -4.38 0.71 7.56
CA SER A 379 -3.75 1.92 8.10
C SER A 379 -3.59 2.98 6.99
N PRO A 380 -3.83 4.27 7.29
CA PRO A 380 -3.82 5.33 6.28
C PRO A 380 -2.41 5.82 5.96
N ILE A 381 -1.53 4.95 5.45
CA ILE A 381 -0.15 5.31 5.07
C ILE A 381 -0.13 6.47 4.07
N SER A 382 -1.04 6.45 3.09
CA SER A 382 -1.15 7.52 2.11
C SER A 382 -1.47 8.88 2.75
N GLY A 383 -2.32 8.87 3.78
CA GLY A 383 -2.62 10.08 4.55
C GLY A 383 -1.41 10.60 5.33
N VAL A 384 -0.66 9.71 5.96
CA VAL A 384 0.60 10.05 6.64
C VAL A 384 1.60 10.61 5.62
N GLY A 385 1.70 10.02 4.43
CA GLY A 385 2.56 10.49 3.35
C GLY A 385 2.24 11.92 2.88
N ILE A 386 0.97 12.26 2.79
CA ILE A 386 0.52 13.63 2.47
C ILE A 386 1.03 14.62 3.51
N ILE A 387 0.89 14.30 4.78
CA ILE A 387 1.32 15.19 5.87
C ILE A 387 2.84 15.33 5.89
N VAL A 388 3.57 14.23 5.72
CA VAL A 388 5.03 14.25 5.61
C VAL A 388 5.48 15.14 4.45
N ALA A 389 4.83 15.02 3.30
CA ALA A 389 5.15 15.81 2.11
C ALA A 389 4.91 17.31 2.32
N ILE A 390 3.78 17.67 2.91
CA ILE A 390 3.47 19.07 3.26
C ILE A 390 4.46 19.59 4.30
N ALA A 391 4.74 18.83 5.34
CA ALA A 391 5.70 19.21 6.38
C ALA A 391 7.11 19.40 5.79
N ALA A 392 7.57 18.49 4.92
CA ALA A 392 8.84 18.61 4.23
C ALA A 392 8.88 19.88 3.36
N ALA A 393 7.81 20.16 2.61
CA ALA A 393 7.71 21.37 1.79
C ALA A 393 7.77 22.63 2.63
N LEU A 394 7.09 22.69 3.77
CA LEU A 394 7.12 23.84 4.68
C LEU A 394 8.51 24.05 5.29
N VAL A 395 9.19 22.98 5.68
CA VAL A 395 10.55 23.03 6.25
C VAL A 395 11.55 23.50 5.19
N VAL A 396 11.49 22.95 3.98
CA VAL A 396 12.36 23.36 2.86
C VAL A 396 12.09 24.82 2.48
N LYS A 397 10.82 25.23 2.41
CA LYS A 397 10.43 26.63 2.15
C LYS A 397 10.91 27.60 3.22
N ALA A 398 10.90 27.19 4.49
CA ALA A 398 11.41 28.02 5.59
C ALA A 398 12.92 28.32 5.48
N ILE A 399 13.69 27.40 4.90
CA ILE A 399 15.13 27.56 4.69
C ILE A 399 15.47 28.29 3.39
N HIS A 400 14.76 27.96 2.29
CA HIS A 400 15.09 28.50 0.96
C HIS A 400 14.25 29.73 0.59
N GLY A 401 13.05 29.83 1.11
CA GLY A 401 12.09 30.88 0.74
C GLY A 401 11.20 30.49 -0.43
N THR A 402 10.57 31.51 -1.04
CA THR A 402 9.76 31.37 -2.25
C THR A 402 10.66 31.33 -3.48
N ALA A 403 10.28 30.54 -4.48
CA ALA A 403 11.03 30.41 -5.72
C ALA A 403 10.10 30.35 -6.92
N SER A 404 10.65 30.57 -8.10
CA SER A 404 9.94 30.49 -9.39
C SER A 404 10.82 29.85 -10.45
N GLY A 405 10.22 29.39 -11.56
CA GLY A 405 10.97 28.78 -12.66
C GLY A 405 11.73 27.52 -12.26
N ASP A 406 13.00 27.47 -12.64
CA ASP A 406 13.86 26.30 -12.39
C ASP A 406 14.12 26.03 -10.91
N GLU A 407 14.20 27.08 -10.08
CA GLU A 407 14.33 26.93 -8.63
C GLU A 407 13.09 26.28 -8.02
N LEU A 408 11.89 26.68 -8.45
CA LEU A 408 10.65 26.05 -8.00
C LEU A 408 10.60 24.58 -8.36
N SER A 409 10.93 24.23 -9.60
CA SER A 409 10.97 22.84 -10.06
C SER A 409 11.98 22.01 -9.26
N ALA A 410 13.16 22.56 -8.98
CA ALA A 410 14.17 21.91 -8.18
C ALA A 410 13.74 21.72 -6.72
N LEU A 411 13.08 22.71 -6.11
CA LEU A 411 12.56 22.61 -4.73
C LEU A 411 11.45 21.57 -4.60
N VAL A 412 10.54 21.51 -5.55
CA VAL A 412 9.48 20.49 -5.59
C VAL A 412 10.08 19.11 -5.69
N ALA A 413 11.02 18.90 -6.62
CA ALA A 413 11.69 17.62 -6.80
C ALA A 413 12.51 17.21 -5.57
N TYR A 414 13.27 18.14 -5.00
CA TYR A 414 14.05 17.89 -3.79
C TYR A 414 13.18 17.52 -2.59
N THR A 415 12.04 18.20 -2.45
CA THR A 415 11.08 17.90 -1.38
C THR A 415 10.46 16.51 -1.55
N LEU A 416 10.07 16.15 -2.78
CA LEU A 416 9.59 14.80 -3.11
C LEU A 416 10.64 13.74 -2.77
N PHE A 417 11.90 13.98 -3.10
CA PHE A 417 12.99 13.07 -2.83
C PHE A 417 13.24 12.89 -1.32
N THR A 418 13.23 13.98 -0.57
CA THR A 418 13.35 13.96 0.90
C THR A 418 12.14 13.25 1.53
N ALA A 419 10.93 13.54 1.08
CA ALA A 419 9.72 12.90 1.53
C ALA A 419 9.72 11.40 1.22
N ALA A 420 10.31 10.97 0.10
CA ALA A 420 10.43 9.56 -0.25
C ALA A 420 11.22 8.75 0.78
N VAL A 421 12.29 9.32 1.36
CA VAL A 421 13.05 8.66 2.45
C VAL A 421 12.16 8.44 3.67
N VAL A 422 11.44 9.47 4.12
CA VAL A 422 10.53 9.38 5.28
C VAL A 422 9.35 8.45 4.97
N PHE A 423 8.88 8.45 3.73
CA PHE A 423 7.83 7.55 3.32
C PHE A 423 8.28 6.08 3.36
N GLY A 424 9.51 5.79 2.96
CA GLY A 424 10.12 4.47 3.15
C GLY A 424 10.14 4.03 4.62
N ILE A 425 10.43 4.95 5.54
CA ILE A 425 10.35 4.70 6.99
C ILE A 425 8.92 4.36 7.39
N SER A 426 7.94 5.13 6.95
CA SER A 426 6.53 4.94 7.33
C SER A 426 5.96 3.62 6.84
N THR A 427 6.25 3.24 5.61
CA THR A 427 5.76 1.99 5.02
C THR A 427 6.29 0.78 5.75
N ILE A 428 7.58 0.75 6.00
CA ILE A 428 8.22 -0.36 6.72
C ILE A 428 7.72 -0.44 8.16
N SER A 429 7.66 0.68 8.87
CA SER A 429 7.19 0.69 10.26
C SER A 429 5.72 0.28 10.41
N ASN A 430 4.92 0.51 9.38
CA ASN A 430 3.52 0.11 9.36
C ASN A 430 3.33 -1.43 9.38
N ASP A 431 4.21 -2.17 8.77
CA ASP A 431 4.09 -3.63 8.63
C ASP A 431 5.02 -4.41 9.59
N ASN A 432 6.20 -3.90 9.86
CA ASN A 432 7.21 -4.60 10.65
C ASN A 432 6.72 -5.06 12.02
N LEU A 433 5.90 -4.26 12.69
CA LEU A 433 5.38 -4.62 14.00
C LEU A 433 4.34 -5.76 13.91
N GLN A 434 3.63 -5.90 12.80
CA GLN A 434 2.79 -7.08 12.52
C GLN A 434 3.65 -8.34 12.41
N ASP A 435 4.74 -8.27 11.63
CA ASP A 435 5.68 -9.38 11.48
C ASP A 435 6.37 -9.75 12.79
N LEU A 436 6.78 -8.75 13.58
CA LEU A 436 7.40 -8.97 14.89
C LEU A 436 6.39 -9.55 15.90
N LYS A 437 5.11 -9.21 15.80
CA LYS A 437 4.04 -9.88 16.56
C LYS A 437 3.87 -11.34 16.15
N THR A 438 3.89 -11.61 14.85
CA THR A 438 3.89 -12.99 14.33
C THR A 438 5.05 -13.79 14.93
N GLY A 439 6.26 -13.25 14.87
CA GLY A 439 7.45 -13.87 15.44
C GLY A 439 7.34 -14.14 16.94
N GLN A 440 6.84 -13.18 17.71
CA GLN A 440 6.58 -13.34 19.13
C GLN A 440 5.65 -14.55 19.40
N LEU A 441 4.57 -14.65 18.64
CA LEU A 441 3.56 -15.71 18.83
C LEU A 441 4.04 -17.10 18.41
N VAL A 442 4.98 -17.19 17.46
CA VAL A 442 5.57 -18.48 17.04
C VAL A 442 6.89 -18.80 17.74
N GLY A 443 7.32 -17.96 18.67
CA GLY A 443 8.55 -18.18 19.44
C GLY A 443 9.85 -17.95 18.65
N ALA A 444 9.82 -17.07 17.65
CA ALA A 444 11.01 -16.68 16.87
C ALA A 444 11.93 -15.75 17.67
N THR A 445 13.22 -15.75 17.31
CA THR A 445 14.22 -14.86 17.91
C THR A 445 14.12 -13.48 17.23
N PRO A 446 13.80 -12.39 17.96
CA PRO A 446 13.55 -11.09 17.37
C PRO A 446 14.70 -10.53 16.54
N TRP A 447 15.96 -10.60 17.01
CA TRP A 447 17.08 -10.06 16.26
C TRP A 447 17.27 -10.74 14.89
N LYS A 448 16.99 -12.05 14.78
CA LYS A 448 17.05 -12.78 13.50
C LYS A 448 15.96 -12.30 12.55
N GLN A 449 14.77 -12.07 13.09
CA GLN A 449 13.66 -11.52 12.32
C GLN A 449 13.92 -10.06 11.89
N GLN A 450 14.54 -9.25 12.75
CA GLN A 450 14.96 -7.89 12.43
C GLN A 450 16.01 -7.85 11.32
N VAL A 451 16.94 -8.79 11.29
CA VAL A 451 17.88 -8.98 10.16
C VAL A 451 17.12 -9.40 8.89
N ALA A 452 16.13 -10.29 9.01
CA ALA A 452 15.29 -10.69 7.88
C ALA A 452 14.48 -9.51 7.30
N LEU A 453 14.01 -8.59 8.15
CA LEU A 453 13.37 -7.34 7.70
C LEU A 453 14.32 -6.48 6.87
N VAL A 454 15.58 -6.33 7.28
CA VAL A 454 16.60 -5.61 6.51
C VAL A 454 16.86 -6.31 5.16
N ILE A 455 16.95 -7.65 5.15
CA ILE A 455 17.11 -8.43 3.92
C ILE A 455 15.92 -8.20 2.98
N GLY A 456 14.69 -8.21 3.51
CA GLY A 456 13.48 -7.92 2.74
C GLY A 456 13.49 -6.50 2.15
N VAL A 457 13.91 -5.51 2.93
CA VAL A 457 14.11 -4.14 2.45
C VAL A 457 15.10 -4.09 1.28
N LEU A 458 16.21 -4.78 1.37
CA LEU A 458 17.22 -4.80 0.30
C LEU A 458 16.68 -5.46 -0.97
N PHE A 459 15.97 -6.59 -0.86
CA PHE A 459 15.29 -7.20 -2.00
C PHE A 459 14.26 -6.26 -2.63
N GLY A 460 13.40 -5.63 -1.83
CA GLY A 460 12.43 -4.65 -2.32
C GLY A 460 13.09 -3.48 -3.03
N ALA A 461 14.16 -2.92 -2.45
CA ALA A 461 14.90 -1.81 -3.02
C ALA A 461 15.52 -2.12 -4.40
N ILE A 462 15.96 -3.37 -4.61
CA ILE A 462 16.53 -3.83 -5.89
C ILE A 462 15.43 -4.07 -6.92
N ILE A 463 14.27 -4.59 -6.51
CA ILE A 463 13.20 -5.04 -7.41
C ILE A 463 12.27 -3.88 -7.83
N ILE A 464 11.97 -2.95 -6.93
CA ILE A 464 11.00 -1.87 -7.20
C ILE A 464 11.41 -0.97 -8.39
N PRO A 465 12.65 -0.46 -8.50
CA PRO A 465 13.00 0.47 -9.58
C PRO A 465 12.87 -0.12 -10.99
N PRO A 466 13.30 -1.37 -11.29
CA PRO A 466 13.07 -1.97 -12.60
C PRO A 466 11.59 -2.12 -12.94
N VAL A 467 10.75 -2.49 -11.98
CA VAL A 467 9.30 -2.60 -12.18
C VAL A 467 8.69 -1.23 -12.45
N LEU A 468 9.08 -0.21 -11.70
CA LEU A 468 8.66 1.18 -11.94
C LEU A 468 9.06 1.68 -13.33
N ASN A 469 10.29 1.42 -13.76
CA ASN A 469 10.74 1.79 -15.10
C ASN A 469 9.95 1.07 -16.18
N LEU A 470 9.67 -0.22 -15.99
CA LEU A 470 8.86 -0.99 -16.92
C LEU A 470 7.46 -0.40 -17.04
N MET A 471 6.81 -0.08 -15.92
CA MET A 471 5.48 0.54 -15.88
C MET A 471 5.47 1.92 -16.52
N GLY A 472 6.44 2.77 -16.15
CA GLY A 472 6.58 4.12 -16.68
C GLY A 472 6.82 4.15 -18.19
N ASN A 473 7.67 3.25 -18.70
CA ASN A 473 7.97 3.17 -20.13
C ASN A 473 6.80 2.61 -20.95
N ALA A 474 6.04 1.64 -20.38
CA ALA A 474 4.94 1.00 -21.07
C ALA A 474 3.67 1.86 -21.11
N PHE A 475 3.32 2.47 -19.99
CA PHE A 475 2.04 3.16 -19.82
C PHE A 475 2.20 4.66 -19.55
N GLY A 476 3.30 5.09 -18.93
CA GLY A 476 3.43 6.43 -18.37
C GLY A 476 2.55 6.65 -17.13
N PHE A 477 2.56 7.88 -16.63
CA PHE A 477 1.76 8.29 -15.49
C PHE A 477 0.86 9.46 -15.85
N GLN A 478 -0.39 9.44 -15.42
CA GLN A 478 -1.34 10.53 -15.68
C GLN A 478 -0.81 11.85 -15.09
N GLY A 479 -0.79 12.90 -15.91
CA GLY A 479 -0.25 14.19 -15.52
C GLY A 479 1.25 14.36 -15.74
N ALA A 480 1.99 13.32 -16.09
CA ALA A 480 3.39 13.41 -16.50
C ALA A 480 3.52 13.96 -17.94
N PRO A 481 4.62 14.64 -18.27
CA PRO A 481 4.88 15.07 -19.65
C PRO A 481 4.85 13.86 -20.61
N GLY A 482 4.07 13.97 -21.69
CA GLY A 482 3.95 12.91 -22.70
C GLY A 482 3.07 11.70 -22.32
N ALA A 483 2.27 11.81 -21.26
CA ALA A 483 1.35 10.76 -20.84
C ALA A 483 0.30 10.46 -21.93
N GLY A 484 0.16 9.17 -22.28
CA GLY A 484 -0.85 8.68 -23.21
C GLY A 484 -2.21 8.40 -22.54
N GLU A 485 -3.19 7.94 -23.34
CA GLU A 485 -4.54 7.62 -22.85
C GLU A 485 -4.55 6.45 -21.83
N ASN A 486 -3.62 5.53 -21.96
CA ASN A 486 -3.49 4.35 -21.10
C ASN A 486 -2.60 4.60 -19.86
N ALA A 487 -2.23 5.85 -19.59
CA ALA A 487 -1.35 6.20 -18.49
C ALA A 487 -1.93 5.76 -17.13
N LEU A 488 -1.05 5.20 -16.28
CA LEU A 488 -1.41 4.78 -14.93
C LEU A 488 -1.80 5.98 -14.06
N ALA A 489 -2.85 5.83 -13.28
CA ALA A 489 -3.39 6.93 -12.49
C ALA A 489 -2.40 7.47 -11.44
N ALA A 490 -1.58 6.60 -10.83
CA ALA A 490 -0.65 6.94 -9.76
C ALA A 490 -1.21 8.00 -8.77
N PRO A 491 -2.42 7.77 -8.20
CA PRO A 491 -3.23 8.85 -7.65
C PRO A 491 -2.58 9.53 -6.45
N GLN A 492 -1.87 8.78 -5.62
CA GLN A 492 -1.20 9.33 -4.43
C GLN A 492 0.01 10.20 -4.81
N ALA A 493 0.83 9.73 -5.75
CA ALA A 493 1.98 10.48 -6.22
C ALA A 493 1.57 11.80 -6.92
N SER A 494 0.48 11.76 -7.68
CA SER A 494 -0.11 12.94 -8.29
C SER A 494 -0.54 13.97 -7.24
N LEU A 495 -1.34 13.52 -6.27
CA LEU A 495 -1.83 14.39 -5.19
C LEU A 495 -0.70 15.02 -4.38
N ILE A 496 0.26 14.22 -3.96
CA ILE A 496 1.42 14.68 -3.18
C ILE A 496 2.22 15.72 -3.97
N SER A 497 2.46 15.47 -5.26
CA SER A 497 3.18 16.40 -6.13
C SER A 497 2.46 17.74 -6.26
N ASP A 498 1.14 17.72 -6.45
CA ASP A 498 0.33 18.93 -6.59
C ASP A 498 0.30 19.75 -5.28
N LEU A 499 0.21 19.08 -4.14
CA LEU A 499 0.24 19.73 -2.83
C LEU A 499 1.60 20.38 -2.55
N ILE A 500 2.71 19.72 -2.87
CA ILE A 500 4.06 20.29 -2.71
C ILE A 500 4.21 21.52 -3.61
N LYS A 501 3.81 21.44 -4.88
CA LYS A 501 3.81 22.60 -5.79
C LYS A 501 3.01 23.76 -5.18
N GLY A 502 1.84 23.48 -4.64
CA GLY A 502 0.99 24.49 -4.01
C GLY A 502 1.63 25.17 -2.81
N VAL A 503 2.37 24.46 -1.98
CA VAL A 503 3.10 25.03 -0.83
C VAL A 503 4.17 26.02 -1.30
N PHE A 504 4.88 25.74 -2.40
CA PHE A 504 5.90 26.64 -2.93
C PHE A 504 5.37 27.82 -3.76
N GLY A 505 4.06 27.92 -3.96
CA GLY A 505 3.43 29.02 -4.68
C GLY A 505 3.09 28.71 -6.13
N GLY A 506 2.98 27.41 -6.48
CA GLY A 506 2.44 26.97 -7.77
C GLY A 506 0.93 27.24 -7.87
N ASP A 507 0.40 27.16 -9.10
CA ASP A 507 -1.02 27.37 -9.40
C ASP A 507 -1.89 26.24 -8.82
N LEU A 508 -2.25 26.38 -7.55
CA LEU A 508 -3.16 25.46 -6.87
C LEU A 508 -4.45 26.21 -6.51
N ASN A 509 -5.59 25.65 -6.88
CA ASN A 509 -6.88 26.24 -6.56
C ASN A 509 -7.27 25.93 -5.09
N TRP A 510 -6.83 26.80 -4.19
CA TRP A 510 -7.09 26.72 -2.76
C TRP A 510 -8.58 26.75 -2.40
N ASN A 511 -9.43 27.37 -3.24
CA ASN A 511 -10.87 27.40 -3.02
C ASN A 511 -11.47 25.99 -3.18
N LEU A 512 -11.08 25.26 -4.20
CA LEU A 512 -11.54 23.88 -4.42
C LEU A 512 -11.04 22.94 -3.32
N LEU A 513 -9.77 23.07 -2.93
CA LEU A 513 -9.23 22.35 -1.77
C LEU A 513 -9.99 22.67 -0.47
N GLY A 514 -10.33 23.95 -0.27
CA GLY A 514 -11.11 24.42 0.89
C GLY A 514 -12.51 23.83 0.92
N ILE A 515 -13.19 23.73 -0.22
CA ILE A 515 -14.50 23.05 -0.33
C ILE A 515 -14.36 21.58 0.07
N GLY A 516 -13.34 20.91 -0.44
CA GLY A 516 -13.02 19.54 -0.07
C GLY A 516 -12.73 19.37 1.42
N ALA A 517 -11.96 20.29 2.01
CA ALA A 517 -11.68 20.31 3.44
C ALA A 517 -12.96 20.43 4.28
N LEU A 518 -13.90 21.29 3.89
CA LEU A 518 -15.20 21.41 4.54
C LEU A 518 -16.01 20.13 4.45
N ILE A 519 -16.06 19.50 3.29
CA ILE A 519 -16.71 18.19 3.11
C ILE A 519 -16.05 17.15 4.02
N GLY A 520 -14.73 17.13 4.06
CA GLY A 520 -13.97 16.24 4.94
C GLY A 520 -14.30 16.42 6.42
N ILE A 521 -14.42 17.66 6.89
CA ILE A 521 -14.82 17.98 8.27
C ILE A 521 -16.23 17.45 8.57
N VAL A 522 -17.18 17.64 7.65
CA VAL A 522 -18.55 17.14 7.83
C VAL A 522 -18.55 15.60 7.90
N VAL A 523 -17.81 14.93 7.04
CA VAL A 523 -17.68 13.47 7.04
C VAL A 523 -17.05 12.98 8.36
N ILE A 524 -16.03 13.65 8.87
CA ILE A 524 -15.40 13.34 10.16
C ILE A 524 -16.41 13.46 11.30
N ILE A 525 -17.20 14.53 11.33
CA ILE A 525 -18.23 14.73 12.36
C ILE A 525 -19.25 13.58 12.29
N ILE A 526 -19.70 13.22 11.11
CA ILE A 526 -20.64 12.08 10.92
C ILE A 526 -20.01 10.78 11.41
N ASP A 527 -18.74 10.51 11.07
CA ASP A 527 -18.02 9.32 11.53
C ASP A 527 -17.92 9.24 13.07
N GLU A 528 -17.58 10.34 13.71
CA GLU A 528 -17.49 10.42 15.18
C GLU A 528 -18.86 10.21 15.86
N VAL A 529 -19.92 10.77 15.28
CA VAL A 529 -21.28 10.55 15.77
C VAL A 529 -21.70 9.10 15.59
N LEU A 530 -21.45 8.49 14.43
CA LEU A 530 -21.77 7.09 14.17
C LEU A 530 -21.04 6.14 15.12
N LYS A 531 -19.76 6.36 15.37
CA LYS A 531 -18.96 5.55 16.30
C LYS A 531 -19.47 5.63 17.74
N LYS A 532 -19.96 6.79 18.16
CA LYS A 532 -20.51 7.00 19.51
C LYS A 532 -21.91 6.42 19.69
N THR A 533 -22.74 6.49 18.65
CA THR A 533 -24.18 6.12 18.73
C THR A 533 -24.43 4.65 18.39
N THR A 534 -23.69 4.06 17.43
CA THR A 534 -24.03 2.75 16.88
C THR A 534 -23.07 1.63 17.29
N LYS A 535 -21.86 1.93 17.79
CA LYS A 535 -20.77 0.98 18.11
C LYS A 535 -20.32 0.05 16.96
N LYS A 536 -21.07 -0.01 15.85
CA LYS A 536 -20.82 -0.93 14.71
C LYS A 536 -20.63 -0.22 13.37
N MET A 537 -21.09 1.03 13.25
CA MET A 537 -21.02 1.78 12.00
C MET A 537 -19.90 2.81 12.06
N SER A 538 -19.16 2.91 10.97
CA SER A 538 -18.14 3.95 10.79
C SER A 538 -18.18 4.46 9.36
N LEU A 539 -17.74 5.70 9.17
CA LEU A 539 -17.60 6.33 7.88
C LEU A 539 -16.17 6.88 7.75
N PRO A 540 -15.17 6.02 7.47
CA PRO A 540 -13.77 6.45 7.42
C PRO A 540 -13.58 7.59 6.41
N GLY A 541 -13.18 8.76 6.88
CA GLY A 541 -13.05 9.96 6.06
C GLY A 541 -12.06 9.82 4.90
N LEU A 542 -10.97 9.08 5.11
CA LEU A 542 -10.01 8.76 4.05
C LEU A 542 -10.64 7.94 2.92
N ALA A 543 -11.46 6.94 3.25
CA ALA A 543 -12.15 6.12 2.24
C ALA A 543 -13.20 6.93 1.47
N VAL A 544 -13.91 7.83 2.14
CA VAL A 544 -14.82 8.78 1.46
C VAL A 544 -14.03 9.68 0.52
N GLY A 545 -12.92 10.25 0.97
CA GLY A 545 -12.04 11.08 0.16
C GLY A 545 -11.49 10.33 -1.06
N MET A 546 -11.10 9.07 -0.90
CA MET A 546 -10.67 8.23 -2.02
C MET A 546 -11.80 7.98 -3.03
N GLY A 547 -13.02 7.74 -2.57
CA GLY A 547 -14.20 7.63 -3.43
C GLY A 547 -14.48 8.91 -4.22
N MET A 548 -14.13 10.08 -3.67
CA MET A 548 -14.22 11.36 -4.35
C MET A 548 -13.07 11.61 -5.34
N TYR A 549 -11.88 11.12 -5.03
CA TYR A 549 -10.65 11.44 -5.75
C TYR A 549 -10.35 10.51 -6.94
N LEU A 550 -10.62 9.22 -6.77
CA LEU A 550 -10.35 8.21 -7.79
C LEU A 550 -11.42 8.22 -8.89
N PRO A 551 -11.06 7.80 -10.13
CA PRO A 551 -12.04 7.60 -11.19
C PRO A 551 -13.14 6.59 -10.79
N ILE A 552 -14.38 6.85 -11.21
CA ILE A 552 -15.52 5.99 -10.87
C ILE A 552 -15.35 4.54 -11.31
N SER A 553 -14.67 4.28 -12.42
CA SER A 553 -14.43 2.93 -12.93
C SER A 553 -13.69 2.06 -11.90
N ILE A 554 -12.74 2.64 -11.17
CA ILE A 554 -11.98 1.97 -10.12
C ILE A 554 -12.79 1.90 -8.83
N THR A 555 -13.33 3.03 -8.40
CA THR A 555 -13.98 3.17 -7.10
C THR A 555 -15.33 2.48 -6.99
N LEU A 556 -16.01 2.19 -8.08
CA LEU A 556 -17.25 1.41 -8.06
C LEU A 556 -16.99 -0.09 -7.90
N THR A 557 -15.92 -0.61 -8.50
CA THR A 557 -15.60 -2.05 -8.46
C THR A 557 -15.14 -2.50 -7.08
N ILE A 558 -14.41 -1.66 -6.34
CA ILE A 558 -13.95 -1.99 -4.98
C ILE A 558 -15.11 -2.24 -4.00
N PRO A 559 -16.16 -1.40 -3.90
CA PRO A 559 -17.33 -1.68 -3.08
C PRO A 559 -18.07 -2.96 -3.45
N ILE A 560 -18.12 -3.31 -4.74
CA ILE A 560 -18.69 -4.59 -5.20
C ILE A 560 -17.88 -5.76 -4.60
N GLY A 561 -16.58 -5.69 -4.65
CA GLY A 561 -15.70 -6.67 -4.01
C GLY A 561 -15.90 -6.74 -2.48
N ALA A 562 -16.10 -5.61 -1.82
CA ALA A 562 -16.40 -5.53 -0.39
C ALA A 562 -17.73 -6.18 -0.03
N LEU A 563 -18.75 -6.01 -0.88
CA LEU A 563 -20.04 -6.68 -0.73
C LEU A 563 -19.90 -8.20 -0.87
N LEU A 564 -19.16 -8.66 -1.86
CA LEU A 564 -18.87 -10.09 -2.07
C LEU A 564 -18.11 -10.69 -0.88
N GLY A 565 -17.14 -9.97 -0.35
CA GLY A 565 -16.41 -10.34 0.87
C GLY A 565 -17.36 -10.47 2.07
N MET A 566 -18.24 -9.49 2.28
CA MET A 566 -19.24 -9.54 3.35
C MET A 566 -20.18 -10.76 3.21
N VAL A 567 -20.64 -11.05 1.99
CA VAL A 567 -21.49 -12.23 1.74
C VAL A 567 -20.73 -13.54 2.00
N HIS A 568 -19.45 -13.59 1.64
CA HIS A 568 -18.59 -14.73 1.96
C HIS A 568 -18.40 -14.88 3.48
N ASP A 569 -18.07 -13.81 4.19
CA ASP A 569 -17.85 -13.81 5.63
C ASP A 569 -19.10 -14.20 6.42
N LYS A 570 -20.28 -13.75 6.00
CA LYS A 570 -21.55 -14.18 6.58
C LYS A 570 -21.82 -15.68 6.38
N TRP A 571 -21.41 -16.23 5.25
CA TRP A 571 -21.47 -17.67 5.02
C TRP A 571 -20.44 -18.41 5.87
N ALA A 572 -19.19 -17.92 5.92
CA ALA A 572 -18.08 -18.47 6.68
C ALA A 572 -18.40 -18.55 8.18
N ALA A 573 -19.04 -17.53 8.74
CA ALA A 573 -19.44 -17.49 10.14
C ALA A 573 -20.39 -18.61 10.57
N LYS A 574 -21.07 -19.27 9.61
CA LYS A 574 -21.99 -20.40 9.85
C LYS A 574 -21.32 -21.77 9.70
N GLN A 575 -20.04 -21.82 9.36
CA GLN A 575 -19.30 -23.07 9.16
C GLN A 575 -18.75 -23.62 10.48
N LYS A 576 -18.32 -24.88 10.46
CA LYS A 576 -17.70 -25.54 11.63
C LYS A 576 -16.43 -24.83 12.09
N ASP A 577 -15.63 -24.33 11.15
CA ASP A 577 -14.44 -23.53 11.39
C ASP A 577 -14.55 -22.20 10.63
N PRO A 578 -15.12 -21.16 11.28
CA PRO A 578 -15.31 -19.85 10.65
C PRO A 578 -14.01 -19.17 10.23
N GLU A 579 -12.95 -19.30 11.01
CA GLU A 579 -11.68 -18.64 10.73
C GLU A 579 -10.99 -19.26 9.49
N LYS A 580 -10.99 -20.58 9.36
CA LYS A 580 -10.53 -21.27 8.16
C LYS A 580 -11.33 -20.84 6.93
N ALA A 581 -12.65 -20.79 7.04
CA ALA A 581 -13.53 -20.41 5.94
C ALA A 581 -13.29 -18.97 5.48
N LYS A 582 -13.11 -18.02 6.40
CA LYS A 582 -12.74 -16.63 6.10
C LYS A 582 -11.37 -16.54 5.43
N ARG A 583 -10.38 -17.25 5.97
CA ARG A 583 -9.02 -17.31 5.43
C ARG A 583 -8.98 -17.77 3.98
N MET A 584 -9.76 -18.77 3.62
CA MET A 584 -9.87 -19.25 2.25
C MET A 584 -10.39 -18.16 1.29
N GLY A 585 -11.36 -17.35 1.72
CA GLY A 585 -11.82 -16.17 0.96
C GLY A 585 -10.74 -15.12 0.77
N THR A 586 -9.98 -14.82 1.82
CA THR A 586 -8.83 -13.91 1.78
C THR A 586 -7.76 -14.39 0.79
N LEU A 587 -7.45 -15.68 0.77
CA LEU A 587 -6.43 -16.25 -0.12
C LEU A 587 -6.87 -16.22 -1.59
N VAL A 588 -8.15 -16.48 -1.89
CA VAL A 588 -8.69 -16.30 -3.25
C VAL A 588 -8.62 -14.84 -3.67
N ALA A 589 -9.03 -13.91 -2.81
CA ALA A 589 -8.95 -12.48 -3.07
C ALA A 589 -7.50 -12.03 -3.35
N THR A 590 -6.55 -12.54 -2.59
CA THR A 590 -5.12 -12.32 -2.84
C THR A 590 -4.71 -12.87 -4.21
N GLY A 591 -5.15 -14.07 -4.57
CA GLY A 591 -4.92 -14.65 -5.89
C GLY A 591 -5.43 -13.76 -7.02
N LEU A 592 -6.64 -13.22 -6.89
CA LEU A 592 -7.22 -12.28 -7.86
C LEU A 592 -6.33 -11.05 -8.07
N ILE A 593 -5.81 -10.48 -6.99
CA ILE A 593 -4.91 -9.32 -7.05
C ILE A 593 -3.60 -9.70 -7.74
N VAL A 594 -2.96 -10.77 -7.29
CA VAL A 594 -1.65 -11.19 -7.78
C VAL A 594 -1.71 -11.55 -9.26
N GLY A 595 -2.72 -12.29 -9.71
CA GLY A 595 -2.84 -12.74 -11.09
C GLY A 595 -2.94 -11.60 -12.09
N GLU A 596 -3.89 -10.68 -11.89
CA GLU A 596 -4.06 -9.52 -12.77
C GLU A 596 -2.83 -8.59 -12.71
N SER A 597 -2.30 -8.36 -11.50
CA SER A 597 -1.15 -7.47 -11.33
C SER A 597 0.11 -8.01 -11.98
N LEU A 598 0.40 -9.30 -11.84
CA LEU A 598 1.54 -9.92 -12.51
C LEU A 598 1.39 -9.90 -14.03
N TRP A 599 0.17 -10.16 -14.55
CA TRP A 599 -0.08 -10.00 -15.98
C TRP A 599 0.14 -8.55 -16.42
N GLY A 600 -0.31 -7.56 -15.63
CA GLY A 600 -0.06 -6.15 -15.90
C GLY A 600 1.43 -5.81 -16.06
N VAL A 601 2.28 -6.40 -15.21
CA VAL A 601 3.75 -6.25 -15.31
C VAL A 601 4.30 -6.93 -16.57
N VAL A 602 3.87 -8.16 -16.86
CA VAL A 602 4.27 -8.89 -18.07
C VAL A 602 3.82 -8.15 -19.32
N TYR A 603 2.58 -7.67 -19.35
CA TYR A 603 2.02 -6.91 -20.47
C TYR A 603 2.77 -5.59 -20.69
N ALA A 604 3.15 -4.90 -19.63
CA ALA A 604 4.00 -3.72 -19.72
C ALA A 604 5.35 -4.04 -20.40
N GLY A 605 5.94 -5.19 -20.10
CA GLY A 605 7.12 -5.69 -20.81
C GLY A 605 6.86 -5.86 -22.31
N ILE A 606 5.76 -6.50 -22.67
CA ILE A 606 5.39 -6.74 -24.06
C ILE A 606 5.17 -5.40 -24.80
N VAL A 607 4.45 -4.45 -24.21
CA VAL A 607 4.24 -3.10 -24.77
C VAL A 607 5.57 -2.38 -24.95
N GLY A 608 6.40 -2.35 -23.90
CA GLY A 608 7.70 -1.67 -23.92
C GLY A 608 8.67 -2.22 -24.98
N PHE A 609 8.72 -3.54 -25.15
CA PHE A 609 9.60 -4.18 -26.15
C PHE A 609 9.04 -4.10 -27.58
N SER A 610 7.71 -4.12 -27.74
CA SER A 610 7.08 -4.06 -29.06
C SER A 610 6.99 -2.66 -29.63
N GLY A 611 6.99 -1.62 -28.78
CA GLY A 611 6.76 -0.24 -29.16
C GLY A 611 5.35 0.02 -29.70
N LYS A 612 4.39 -0.87 -29.41
CA LYS A 612 2.98 -0.75 -29.83
C LYS A 612 2.09 -0.58 -28.62
N ASP A 613 1.05 0.25 -28.72
CA ASP A 613 0.10 0.49 -27.64
C ASP A 613 -0.74 -0.74 -27.27
N ALA A 614 -1.07 -1.58 -28.26
CA ALA A 614 -1.87 -2.77 -28.07
C ALA A 614 -1.28 -3.97 -28.86
N PRO A 615 -0.11 -4.49 -28.47
CA PRO A 615 0.61 -5.52 -29.23
C PRO A 615 -0.12 -6.87 -29.31
N LEU A 616 -1.00 -7.15 -28.37
CA LEU A 616 -1.78 -8.39 -28.29
C LEU A 616 -3.21 -8.26 -28.84
N ALA A 617 -3.60 -7.10 -29.36
CA ALA A 617 -4.94 -6.91 -29.92
C ALA A 617 -5.22 -7.93 -31.03
N PHE A 618 -6.15 -8.85 -30.76
CA PHE A 618 -6.57 -9.90 -31.70
C PHE A 618 -7.87 -9.53 -32.41
N MET A 619 -8.81 -8.91 -31.67
CA MET A 619 -10.09 -8.49 -32.22
C MET A 619 -10.01 -7.05 -32.75
N PRO A 620 -10.73 -6.73 -33.85
CA PRO A 620 -10.81 -5.38 -34.39
C PRO A 620 -11.67 -4.47 -33.48
N ASP A 621 -11.50 -3.15 -33.61
CA ASP A 621 -12.23 -2.17 -32.81
C ASP A 621 -13.77 -2.24 -33.01
N SER A 622 -14.23 -2.73 -34.16
CA SER A 622 -15.66 -3.00 -34.41
C SER A 622 -16.28 -4.02 -33.47
N PHE A 623 -15.48 -4.87 -32.82
CA PHE A 623 -15.92 -5.86 -31.85
C PHE A 623 -16.09 -5.27 -30.43
N ALA A 624 -15.69 -4.05 -30.17
CA ALA A 624 -15.65 -3.45 -28.83
C ALA A 624 -17.00 -3.51 -28.09
N GLY A 625 -18.11 -3.25 -28.76
CA GLY A 625 -19.44 -3.32 -28.16
C GLY A 625 -19.80 -4.75 -27.70
N VAL A 626 -19.49 -5.76 -28.50
CA VAL A 626 -19.71 -7.17 -28.14
C VAL A 626 -18.75 -7.57 -27.01
N ALA A 627 -17.49 -7.14 -27.09
CA ALA A 627 -16.47 -7.43 -26.08
C ALA A 627 -16.87 -6.90 -24.69
N GLN A 628 -17.51 -5.73 -24.60
CA GLN A 628 -17.97 -5.16 -23.33
C GLN A 628 -19.00 -6.07 -22.65
N TRP A 629 -20.02 -6.50 -23.37
CA TRP A 629 -21.05 -7.39 -22.82
C TRP A 629 -20.51 -8.77 -22.50
N LEU A 630 -19.68 -9.32 -23.39
CA LEU A 630 -19.01 -10.58 -23.15
C LEU A 630 -18.09 -10.49 -21.92
N GLY A 631 -17.35 -9.39 -21.77
CA GLY A 631 -16.52 -9.11 -20.61
C GLY A 631 -17.32 -9.10 -19.32
N LEU A 632 -18.48 -8.42 -19.30
CA LEU A 632 -19.36 -8.38 -18.12
C LEU A 632 -19.86 -9.79 -17.72
N VAL A 633 -20.32 -10.58 -18.69
CA VAL A 633 -20.83 -11.94 -18.44
C VAL A 633 -19.72 -12.86 -17.93
N VAL A 634 -18.55 -12.84 -18.57
CA VAL A 634 -17.41 -13.65 -18.15
C VAL A 634 -16.88 -13.20 -16.79
N PHE A 635 -16.81 -11.90 -16.54
CA PHE A 635 -16.41 -11.34 -15.24
C PHE A 635 -17.31 -11.85 -14.10
N ALA A 636 -18.62 -11.72 -14.26
CA ALA A 636 -19.58 -12.23 -13.29
C ALA A 636 -19.50 -13.75 -13.13
N GLY A 637 -19.32 -14.48 -14.23
CA GLY A 637 -19.17 -15.94 -14.24
C GLY A 637 -17.94 -16.42 -13.49
N VAL A 638 -16.78 -15.78 -13.70
CA VAL A 638 -15.51 -16.10 -13.02
C VAL A 638 -15.64 -15.85 -11.51
N ILE A 639 -16.22 -14.73 -11.09
CA ILE A 639 -16.47 -14.43 -9.68
C ILE A 639 -17.36 -15.51 -9.06
N GLY A 640 -18.48 -15.81 -9.69
CA GLY A 640 -19.42 -16.83 -9.21
C GLY A 640 -18.75 -18.21 -9.09
N PHE A 641 -18.00 -18.61 -10.09
CA PHE A 641 -17.25 -19.87 -10.09
C PHE A 641 -16.23 -19.93 -8.95
N LEU A 642 -15.40 -18.91 -8.78
CA LEU A 642 -14.32 -18.89 -7.79
C LEU A 642 -14.87 -18.93 -6.36
N TYR A 643 -15.86 -18.12 -6.04
CA TYR A 643 -16.47 -18.12 -4.71
C TYR A 643 -17.23 -19.40 -4.41
N SER A 644 -17.93 -19.98 -5.40
CA SER A 644 -18.57 -21.30 -5.25
C SER A 644 -17.56 -22.42 -5.05
N LYS A 645 -16.46 -22.42 -5.82
CA LYS A 645 -15.36 -23.37 -5.67
C LYS A 645 -14.71 -23.25 -4.29
N THR A 646 -14.40 -22.04 -3.85
CA THR A 646 -13.83 -21.77 -2.53
C THR A 646 -14.69 -22.31 -1.41
N ARG A 647 -15.99 -22.10 -1.47
CA ARG A 647 -16.94 -22.67 -0.49
C ARG A 647 -16.93 -24.19 -0.48
N LYS A 648 -16.93 -24.82 -1.64
CA LYS A 648 -16.85 -26.29 -1.77
C LYS A 648 -15.53 -26.86 -1.23
N ASP A 649 -14.43 -26.20 -1.53
CA ASP A 649 -13.11 -26.64 -1.10
C ASP A 649 -12.87 -26.41 0.41
N THR A 650 -13.52 -25.42 1.01
CA THR A 650 -13.52 -25.18 2.45
C THR A 650 -14.28 -26.29 3.22
N LEU A 651 -15.33 -26.85 2.62
CA LEU A 651 -16.16 -27.89 3.26
C LEU A 651 -15.54 -29.30 3.22
N LYS A 652 -14.52 -29.49 2.40
CA LYS A 652 -13.72 -30.74 2.35
C LYS A 652 -12.64 -30.74 3.42
#